data_bc6cbcdf10ea21068e00c85b0c8af6bc
#
_entry.id   bc6cbcdf10ea21068e00c85b0c8af6bc
#
_cell.length_a   1.000
_cell.length_b   1.000
_cell.length_c   1.000
_cell.angle_alpha   90.00
_cell.angle_beta   90.00
_cell.angle_gamma   90.00
#
_symmetry.space_group_name_H-M   'P 1'
#
loop_
_entity.id
_entity.type
_entity.pdbx_description
1 polymer ?
#
loop_
_entity_poly.entity_id
_entity_poly.type
_entity_poly.pdbx_seq_one_letter_code
_entity_poly.pdbx_strand_id
1 'polypeptide(L)'
;VNFYIINATSIAKNDVGNMKVKNTVLQSAFFALANILPIDEAIGYMKKAATKSYSKFGDDVVAQNHKAIELGANAFVKVDVPASWATAEDDKADVQLEGRADTVKVDVPADWKNAGETPAEAPAEGKRADLVDFVNKIVRPVSKMDGDSLPVSAFENMADGTYPQGAAAYEKRGVAVFVPVWHAENCIQCNQCAFVCPHATIRPFAMNAEEAAAAPAQTKFTAKMIGKGCEDLKFTMAISPLDCMGCTLCVKACPTKPEKRAIEMVAQETQLDQQEVFDYAVANVSEKKLPFADSTVKGSQFKQPLLEFSGSCAGCAETSYARLITQLFGERMYISNATGCSSIWGGSAPATPYTVNRESGRGPAWANSLFEDNAEHGLGIALGQKTLRERYIQKVRDLLVRYKEMNVTAEWTGCLEGYLDTLDDAEANAAAVEHMCSMLAEDVARGTCETVPAEREILEGKDYLAKKSIWIFGGDGWAYDIGFGGLDHVLASGEDVNVMVFDTEVYSNTGGQASKASNIGQVAQFAAAGKAIGKKSLSEIAMSYGYVYVAQIAMGADMAQTLKAIKEAEAYHGPSLIIGYAPCEMHGIKKGGMQNCQLEMKKAVEAGYWNMFRFNPAAEGAKLTIDSKAPTGDYQAFITNEARYSRLAQSFPERSKELFAKAEEAAKERYERLVKMAELYKD
;
A
#
# COMPACT_ATOMS: atom_id res chain seq x y z
N VAL A 1 -25.70 37.19 -1.73
CA VAL A 1 -24.87 36.36 -0.83
C VAL A 1 -24.61 37.16 0.42
N ASN A 2 -24.85 36.56 1.61
CA ASN A 2 -24.46 37.15 2.86
C ASN A 2 -23.10 36.56 3.27
N PHE A 3 -22.10 37.40 3.43
CA PHE A 3 -20.75 36.99 3.82
C PHE A 3 -20.44 37.51 5.23
N TYR A 4 -19.98 36.61 6.10
CA TYR A 4 -19.64 36.92 7.47
C TYR A 4 -18.26 36.43 7.81
N ILE A 5 -17.51 37.16 8.61
CA ILE A 5 -16.19 36.76 9.12
C ILE A 5 -16.20 36.75 10.65
N ILE A 6 -15.43 35.85 11.26
CA ILE A 6 -15.20 35.77 12.69
C ILE A 6 -13.75 35.36 12.98
N ASN A 7 -13.09 36.06 13.90
CA ASN A 7 -11.76 35.67 14.37
C ASN A 7 -11.85 34.77 15.62
N ALA A 8 -12.27 33.51 15.42
CA ALA A 8 -12.46 32.57 16.53
C ALA A 8 -11.13 32.25 17.26
N THR A 9 -9.98 32.39 16.59
CA THR A 9 -8.67 32.19 17.20
C THR A 9 -8.35 33.29 18.21
N SER A 10 -8.59 34.56 17.86
CA SER A 10 -8.40 35.68 18.78
C SER A 10 -9.31 35.55 19.99
N ILE A 11 -10.59 35.25 19.78
CA ILE A 11 -11.58 35.07 20.85
C ILE A 11 -11.14 33.96 21.82
N ALA A 12 -10.76 32.79 21.29
CA ALA A 12 -10.31 31.66 22.10
C ALA A 12 -9.05 31.99 22.91
N LYS A 13 -8.06 32.65 22.28
CA LYS A 13 -6.79 32.99 22.90
C LYS A 13 -6.87 34.14 23.88
N ASN A 14 -7.44 35.27 23.43
CA ASN A 14 -7.34 36.55 24.16
C ASN A 14 -8.52 36.78 25.11
N ASP A 15 -9.74 36.38 24.71
CA ASP A 15 -10.95 36.67 25.47
C ASP A 15 -11.33 35.52 26.42
N VAL A 16 -11.11 34.25 25.98
CA VAL A 16 -11.42 33.07 26.80
C VAL A 16 -10.18 32.54 27.53
N GLY A 17 -8.98 32.70 26.96
CA GLY A 17 -7.74 32.17 27.52
C GLY A 17 -7.50 30.67 27.26
N ASN A 18 -8.24 30.06 26.32
CA ASN A 18 -8.12 28.64 26.00
C ASN A 18 -8.27 28.40 24.50
N MET A 19 -7.16 28.10 23.84
CA MET A 19 -7.13 27.85 22.40
C MET A 19 -7.97 26.65 21.94
N LYS A 20 -8.30 25.70 22.84
CA LYS A 20 -9.06 24.50 22.52
C LYS A 20 -10.56 24.77 22.27
N VAL A 21 -11.07 25.94 22.66
CA VAL A 21 -12.48 26.28 22.50
C VAL A 21 -12.83 26.96 21.17
N LYS A 22 -11.91 27.05 20.21
CA LYS A 22 -12.17 27.65 18.88
C LYS A 22 -13.41 27.08 18.19
N ASN A 23 -13.54 25.78 18.22
CA ASN A 23 -14.68 25.10 17.59
C ASN A 23 -16.00 25.45 18.28
N THR A 24 -15.98 25.65 19.59
CA THR A 24 -17.15 26.09 20.36
C THR A 24 -17.56 27.50 19.93
N VAL A 25 -16.61 28.41 19.73
CA VAL A 25 -16.86 29.78 19.22
C VAL A 25 -17.50 29.73 17.83
N LEU A 26 -16.93 28.93 16.90
CA LEU A 26 -17.45 28.80 15.54
C LEU A 26 -18.83 28.16 15.50
N GLN A 27 -19.06 27.13 16.30
CA GLN A 27 -20.37 26.48 16.41
C GLN A 27 -21.45 27.44 16.90
N SER A 28 -21.12 28.31 17.87
CA SER A 28 -22.05 29.29 18.36
C SER A 28 -22.39 30.36 17.31
N ALA A 29 -21.38 30.84 16.57
CA ALA A 29 -21.59 31.74 15.44
C ALA A 29 -22.48 31.13 14.35
N PHE A 30 -22.27 29.84 14.07
CA PHE A 30 -23.09 29.10 13.10
C PHE A 30 -24.56 29.10 13.50
N PHE A 31 -24.90 28.74 14.74
CA PHE A 31 -26.29 28.72 15.19
C PHE A 31 -26.93 30.12 15.20
N ALA A 32 -26.14 31.15 15.53
CA ALA A 32 -26.62 32.52 15.48
C ALA A 32 -26.92 33.00 14.04
N LEU A 33 -26.12 32.58 13.06
CA LEU A 33 -26.31 32.97 11.67
C LEU A 33 -27.33 32.11 10.92
N ALA A 34 -27.36 30.82 11.22
CA ALA A 34 -28.23 29.84 10.53
C ALA A 34 -29.72 29.99 10.96
N ASN A 35 -29.98 30.58 12.11
CA ASN A 35 -31.33 30.85 12.65
C ASN A 35 -32.25 29.61 12.60
N ILE A 36 -31.69 28.43 12.90
CA ILE A 36 -32.44 27.17 12.93
C ILE A 36 -33.31 27.06 14.17
N LEU A 37 -32.85 27.67 15.27
CA LEU A 37 -33.54 27.80 16.54
C LEU A 37 -33.41 29.27 17.03
N PRO A 38 -34.32 29.74 17.89
CA PRO A 38 -34.09 30.99 18.60
C PRO A 38 -32.71 30.97 19.28
N ILE A 39 -31.93 32.03 19.11
CA ILE A 39 -30.51 32.03 19.55
C ILE A 39 -30.36 31.75 21.05
N ASP A 40 -31.27 32.25 21.89
CA ASP A 40 -31.23 32.02 23.34
C ASP A 40 -31.45 30.52 23.68
N GLU A 41 -32.31 29.84 22.94
CA GLU A 41 -32.50 28.39 23.08
C GLU A 41 -31.26 27.61 22.60
N ALA A 42 -30.68 27.98 21.47
CA ALA A 42 -29.48 27.39 20.95
C ALA A 42 -28.31 27.53 21.94
N ILE A 43 -28.10 28.73 22.51
CA ILE A 43 -27.10 28.98 23.54
C ILE A 43 -27.38 28.10 24.77
N GLY A 44 -28.62 27.98 25.20
CA GLY A 44 -29.04 27.16 26.34
C GLY A 44 -28.68 25.67 26.11
N TYR A 45 -28.99 25.12 24.94
CA TYR A 45 -28.65 23.76 24.60
C TYR A 45 -27.13 23.54 24.50
N MET A 46 -26.40 24.47 23.90
CA MET A 46 -24.95 24.39 23.79
C MET A 46 -24.27 24.40 25.16
N LYS A 47 -24.71 25.30 26.07
CA LYS A 47 -24.18 25.34 27.44
C LYS A 47 -24.47 24.06 28.21
N LYS A 48 -25.68 23.51 28.09
CA LYS A 48 -26.05 22.24 28.71
C LYS A 48 -25.18 21.08 28.17
N ALA A 49 -24.96 21.05 26.86
CA ALA A 49 -24.08 20.04 26.23
C ALA A 49 -22.61 20.21 26.67
N ALA A 50 -22.11 21.44 26.72
CA ALA A 50 -20.77 21.75 27.20
C ALA A 50 -20.56 21.33 28.66
N THR A 51 -21.53 21.65 29.55
CA THR A 51 -21.49 21.20 30.94
C THR A 51 -21.43 19.68 31.02
N LYS A 52 -22.30 18.97 30.29
CA LYS A 52 -22.29 17.48 30.27
C LYS A 52 -20.96 16.91 29.78
N SER A 53 -20.36 17.52 28.77
CA SER A 53 -19.14 17.02 28.13
C SER A 53 -17.86 17.34 28.91
N TYR A 54 -17.82 18.50 29.57
CA TYR A 54 -16.60 19.04 30.16
C TYR A 54 -16.56 19.06 31.68
N SER A 55 -17.67 18.74 32.41
CA SER A 55 -17.69 18.72 33.88
C SER A 55 -16.59 17.83 34.49
N LYS A 56 -16.22 16.75 33.83
CA LYS A 56 -15.13 15.89 34.27
C LYS A 56 -13.74 16.51 34.23
N PHE A 57 -13.58 17.66 33.57
CA PHE A 57 -12.31 18.38 33.45
C PHE A 57 -12.22 19.60 34.38
N GLY A 58 -13.23 19.81 35.20
CA GLY A 58 -13.33 20.91 36.18
C GLY A 58 -14.22 22.05 35.72
N ASP A 59 -14.71 22.81 36.72
CA ASP A 59 -15.67 23.91 36.52
C ASP A 59 -15.08 25.04 35.67
N ASP A 60 -13.78 25.29 35.75
CA ASP A 60 -13.08 26.30 34.95
C ASP A 60 -13.18 26.00 33.46
N VAL A 61 -13.05 24.73 33.06
CA VAL A 61 -13.15 24.31 31.65
C VAL A 61 -14.59 24.44 31.15
N VAL A 62 -15.58 24.16 31.99
CA VAL A 62 -16.99 24.39 31.69
C VAL A 62 -17.26 25.87 31.51
N ALA A 63 -16.78 26.71 32.43
CA ALA A 63 -16.95 28.18 32.36
C ALA A 63 -16.29 28.77 31.10
N GLN A 64 -15.10 28.30 30.71
CA GLN A 64 -14.45 28.71 29.47
C GLN A 64 -15.28 28.36 28.24
N ASN A 65 -15.86 27.15 28.18
CA ASN A 65 -16.74 26.77 27.08
C ASN A 65 -18.03 27.59 27.05
N HIS A 66 -18.65 27.89 28.21
CA HIS A 66 -19.82 28.76 28.29
C HIS A 66 -19.50 30.16 27.75
N LYS A 67 -18.36 30.73 28.16
CA LYS A 67 -17.89 32.04 27.70
C LYS A 67 -17.63 32.04 26.18
N ALA A 68 -17.04 30.96 25.64
CA ALA A 68 -16.81 30.78 24.21
C ALA A 68 -18.13 30.76 23.41
N ILE A 69 -19.18 30.11 23.96
CA ILE A 69 -20.52 30.07 23.36
C ILE A 69 -21.13 31.48 23.30
N GLU A 70 -21.07 32.22 24.39
CA GLU A 70 -21.63 33.58 24.47
C GLU A 70 -20.94 34.56 23.52
N LEU A 71 -19.59 34.52 23.48
CA LEU A 71 -18.81 35.38 22.60
C LEU A 71 -18.99 35.00 21.13
N GLY A 72 -19.01 33.71 20.80
CA GLY A 72 -19.18 33.23 19.42
C GLY A 72 -20.51 33.66 18.79
N ALA A 73 -21.59 33.71 19.58
CA ALA A 73 -22.92 34.11 19.11
C ALA A 73 -22.99 35.56 18.60
N ASN A 74 -22.05 36.42 19.01
CA ASN A 74 -22.12 37.87 18.75
C ASN A 74 -20.86 38.44 18.08
N ALA A 75 -19.82 37.66 17.86
CA ALA A 75 -18.51 38.16 17.45
C ALA A 75 -18.26 38.13 15.93
N PHE A 76 -19.22 37.69 15.14
CA PHE A 76 -19.11 37.73 13.68
C PHE A 76 -19.50 39.11 13.13
N VAL A 77 -18.83 39.46 12.04
CA VAL A 77 -19.08 40.74 11.36
C VAL A 77 -19.58 40.43 9.95
N LYS A 78 -20.69 41.06 9.56
CA LYS A 78 -21.15 41.01 8.16
C LYS A 78 -20.23 41.86 7.30
N VAL A 79 -19.74 41.28 6.22
CA VAL A 79 -18.96 42.00 5.23
C VAL A 79 -19.86 42.38 4.07
N ASP A 80 -19.87 43.67 3.74
CA ASP A 80 -20.56 44.15 2.54
C ASP A 80 -19.84 43.68 1.30
N VAL A 81 -20.49 42.76 0.55
CA VAL A 81 -19.99 42.23 -0.69
C VAL A 81 -20.27 43.27 -1.79
N PRO A 82 -19.22 43.84 -2.43
CA PRO A 82 -19.40 44.78 -3.53
C PRO A 82 -20.21 44.17 -4.67
N ALA A 83 -21.12 44.92 -5.27
CA ALA A 83 -21.90 44.46 -6.41
C ALA A 83 -20.99 44.00 -7.61
N SER A 84 -19.80 44.59 -7.69
CA SER A 84 -18.77 44.21 -8.69
C SER A 84 -18.26 42.79 -8.54
N TRP A 85 -18.39 42.15 -7.38
CA TRP A 85 -17.99 40.74 -7.21
C TRP A 85 -18.92 39.74 -7.93
N ALA A 86 -20.16 40.15 -8.21
CA ALA A 86 -21.10 39.32 -8.97
C ALA A 86 -20.74 39.19 -10.46
N THR A 87 -19.90 40.10 -10.97
CA THR A 87 -19.46 40.17 -12.36
C THR A 87 -17.94 40.16 -12.47
N ALA A 88 -17.22 39.93 -11.37
CA ALA A 88 -15.77 39.81 -11.40
C ALA A 88 -15.39 38.56 -12.20
N GLU A 89 -14.75 38.74 -13.33
CA GLU A 89 -13.97 37.70 -13.98
C GLU A 89 -12.78 37.39 -13.07
N ASP A 90 -12.40 36.13 -13.05
CA ASP A 90 -11.28 35.62 -12.26
C ASP A 90 -9.99 36.26 -12.81
N ASP A 91 -9.68 37.45 -12.32
CA ASP A 91 -8.44 38.13 -12.67
C ASP A 91 -7.33 37.38 -11.94
N LYS A 92 -6.44 36.73 -12.69
CA LYS A 92 -5.29 35.95 -12.19
C LYS A 92 -4.26 36.82 -11.45
N ALA A 93 -4.65 37.95 -10.92
CA ALA A 93 -3.81 38.80 -10.09
C ALA A 93 -3.60 38.15 -8.72
N ASP A 94 -2.35 37.97 -8.36
CA ASP A 94 -1.91 37.56 -7.02
C ASP A 94 -2.71 38.25 -5.94
N VAL A 95 -3.52 37.51 -5.20
CA VAL A 95 -4.18 38.04 -3.99
C VAL A 95 -3.08 38.31 -2.97
N GLN A 96 -2.58 39.51 -2.96
CA GLN A 96 -1.70 39.99 -1.90
C GLN A 96 -2.56 40.11 -0.64
N LEU A 97 -2.40 39.15 0.27
CA LEU A 97 -2.92 39.22 1.64
C LEU A 97 -2.07 40.23 2.43
N GLU A 98 -2.22 41.52 2.09
CA GLU A 98 -1.60 42.59 2.88
C GLU A 98 -2.29 42.66 4.23
N GLY A 99 -1.54 42.49 5.30
CA GLY A 99 -1.97 42.88 6.65
C GLY A 99 -1.96 41.78 7.72
N ARG A 100 -1.42 40.59 7.52
CA ARG A 100 -1.15 39.64 8.59
C ARG A 100 0.33 39.60 8.95
N ALA A 101 0.67 40.11 10.15
CA ALA A 101 2.02 40.09 10.71
C ALA A 101 2.56 38.67 11.01
N ASP A 102 1.76 37.63 10.80
CA ASP A 102 2.04 36.22 11.07
C ASP A 102 1.96 35.31 9.81
N THR A 103 1.81 35.88 8.63
CA THR A 103 1.94 35.13 7.39
C THR A 103 3.42 35.07 6.99
N VAL A 104 3.99 33.87 7.11
CA VAL A 104 5.27 33.56 6.44
C VAL A 104 4.98 33.57 4.94
N LYS A 105 5.60 34.50 4.21
CA LYS A 105 5.68 34.38 2.74
C LYS A 105 6.48 33.12 2.43
N VAL A 106 5.80 32.09 2.01
CA VAL A 106 6.46 30.96 1.36
C VAL A 106 6.62 31.39 -0.09
N ASP A 107 7.84 31.64 -0.51
CA ASP A 107 8.14 31.77 -1.93
C ASP A 107 7.96 30.38 -2.57
N VAL A 108 6.76 30.16 -3.12
CA VAL A 108 6.49 28.96 -3.91
C VAL A 108 7.32 29.07 -5.18
N PRO A 109 8.24 28.14 -5.47
CA PRO A 109 9.01 28.14 -6.68
C PRO A 109 8.11 28.28 -7.91
N ALA A 110 8.55 29.05 -8.91
CA ALA A 110 7.73 29.35 -10.11
C ALA A 110 7.31 28.06 -10.85
N ASP A 111 8.15 27.05 -10.82
CA ASP A 111 7.89 25.70 -11.34
C ASP A 111 6.79 24.96 -10.59
N TRP A 112 6.59 25.22 -9.29
CA TRP A 112 5.45 24.68 -8.52
C TRP A 112 4.12 25.34 -8.87
N LYS A 113 4.14 26.63 -9.19
CA LYS A 113 2.93 27.36 -9.64
C LYS A 113 2.41 26.78 -10.96
N ASN A 114 3.30 26.24 -11.79
CA ASN A 114 3.00 25.69 -13.11
C ASN A 114 3.10 24.15 -13.18
N ALA A 115 3.35 23.47 -12.08
CA ALA A 115 3.53 22.02 -12.05
C ALA A 115 2.35 21.21 -12.64
N GLY A 116 1.16 21.81 -12.70
CA GLY A 116 0.01 21.23 -13.37
C GLY A 116 -0.20 21.70 -14.82
N GLU A 117 0.61 22.63 -15.33
CA GLU A 117 0.46 23.22 -16.66
C GLU A 117 1.49 22.69 -17.67
N THR A 118 2.64 22.20 -17.19
CA THR A 118 3.63 21.58 -18.06
C THR A 118 3.10 20.21 -18.51
N PRO A 119 2.99 19.96 -19.80
CA PRO A 119 2.63 18.64 -20.31
C PRO A 119 3.59 17.59 -19.74
N ALA A 120 3.09 16.40 -19.43
CA ALA A 120 3.95 15.29 -19.09
C ALA A 120 4.85 15.02 -20.30
N GLU A 121 6.15 15.07 -20.09
CA GLU A 121 7.12 14.62 -21.10
C GLU A 121 7.10 13.09 -21.14
N ALA A 122 7.74 12.53 -22.18
CA ALA A 122 7.93 11.08 -22.25
C ALA A 122 8.49 10.60 -20.89
N PRO A 123 7.88 9.56 -20.30
CA PRO A 123 8.29 9.17 -18.98
C PRO A 123 9.74 8.81 -18.96
N ALA A 124 10.32 8.96 -17.81
CA ALA A 124 11.54 8.32 -17.44
C ALA A 124 11.52 6.81 -17.81
N GLU A 125 10.38 6.17 -17.85
CA GLU A 125 10.17 4.80 -18.30
C GLU A 125 10.22 4.62 -19.84
N GLY A 126 10.37 5.70 -20.58
CA GLY A 126 10.89 5.77 -21.97
C GLY A 126 10.07 5.13 -23.08
N LYS A 127 9.00 4.38 -22.82
CA LYS A 127 8.35 3.52 -23.83
C LYS A 127 6.82 3.56 -23.84
N ARG A 128 6.19 4.45 -23.04
CA ARG A 128 4.76 4.47 -22.84
C ARG A 128 4.12 5.78 -23.32
N ALA A 129 4.17 6.02 -24.64
CA ALA A 129 3.51 7.18 -25.26
C ALA A 129 1.99 7.23 -24.97
N ASP A 130 1.34 6.07 -24.87
CA ASP A 130 -0.04 5.91 -24.46
C ASP A 130 -0.29 6.46 -23.05
N LEU A 131 0.60 6.21 -22.10
CA LEU A 131 0.51 6.71 -20.73
C LEU A 131 0.66 8.23 -20.68
N VAL A 132 1.62 8.81 -21.40
CA VAL A 132 1.82 10.27 -21.48
C VAL A 132 0.58 10.96 -22.04
N ASP A 133 0.02 10.43 -23.13
CA ASP A 133 -1.20 10.94 -23.75
C ASP A 133 -2.38 10.89 -22.78
N PHE A 134 -2.56 9.76 -22.10
CA PHE A 134 -3.58 9.56 -21.06
C PHE A 134 -3.41 10.55 -19.90
N VAL A 135 -2.20 10.72 -19.38
CA VAL A 135 -1.91 11.65 -18.29
C VAL A 135 -2.29 13.08 -18.71
N ASN A 136 -1.88 13.52 -19.89
CA ASN A 136 -2.15 14.88 -20.35
C ASN A 136 -3.63 15.12 -20.66
N LYS A 137 -4.30 14.16 -21.30
CA LYS A 137 -5.69 14.33 -21.76
C LYS A 137 -6.73 14.08 -20.68
N ILE A 138 -6.44 13.19 -19.71
CA ILE A 138 -7.43 12.75 -18.73
C ILE A 138 -6.98 13.03 -17.31
N VAL A 139 -5.82 12.52 -16.89
CA VAL A 139 -5.41 12.60 -15.48
C VAL A 139 -5.28 14.05 -15.01
N ARG A 140 -4.63 14.90 -15.79
CA ARG A 140 -4.39 16.30 -15.43
C ARG A 140 -5.67 17.14 -15.38
N PRO A 141 -6.58 17.11 -16.36
CA PRO A 141 -7.88 17.78 -16.24
C PRO A 141 -8.67 17.32 -15.02
N VAL A 142 -8.74 16.00 -14.78
CA VAL A 142 -9.45 15.46 -13.61
C VAL A 142 -8.80 15.93 -12.31
N SER A 143 -7.46 15.92 -12.22
CA SER A 143 -6.73 16.40 -11.04
C SER A 143 -6.89 17.90 -10.80
N LYS A 144 -7.13 18.69 -11.85
CA LYS A 144 -7.46 20.11 -11.77
C LYS A 144 -8.94 20.39 -11.46
N MET A 145 -9.74 19.38 -11.20
CA MET A 145 -11.20 19.48 -10.99
C MET A 145 -11.97 19.97 -12.23
N ASP A 146 -11.40 19.79 -13.42
CA ASP A 146 -11.98 20.17 -14.72
C ASP A 146 -12.44 18.94 -15.54
N GLY A 147 -12.71 17.84 -14.86
CA GLY A 147 -13.16 16.58 -15.49
C GLY A 147 -14.47 16.73 -16.27
N ASP A 148 -15.35 17.63 -15.86
CA ASP A 148 -16.62 17.90 -16.55
C ASP A 148 -16.44 18.52 -17.95
N SER A 149 -15.27 19.09 -18.25
CA SER A 149 -14.92 19.58 -19.59
C SER A 149 -14.59 18.47 -20.58
N LEU A 150 -14.34 17.24 -20.10
CA LEU A 150 -13.96 16.12 -20.93
C LEU A 150 -15.21 15.51 -21.62
N PRO A 151 -15.20 15.36 -22.95
CA PRO A 151 -16.27 14.67 -23.66
C PRO A 151 -16.20 13.16 -23.37
N VAL A 152 -17.33 12.47 -23.43
CA VAL A 152 -17.39 11.00 -23.25
C VAL A 152 -16.43 10.27 -24.19
N SER A 153 -16.23 10.78 -25.41
CA SER A 153 -15.29 10.24 -26.39
C SER A 153 -13.82 10.28 -25.95
N ALA A 154 -13.46 11.09 -24.93
CA ALA A 154 -12.10 11.05 -24.35
C ALA A 154 -11.77 9.68 -23.72
N PHE A 155 -12.79 8.91 -23.36
CA PHE A 155 -12.68 7.60 -22.73
C PHE A 155 -12.95 6.42 -23.69
N GLU A 156 -12.98 6.67 -25.01
CA GLU A 156 -13.30 5.65 -26.03
C GLU A 156 -12.37 4.44 -25.94
N ASN A 157 -11.07 4.66 -25.75
CA ASN A 157 -10.07 3.59 -25.61
C ASN A 157 -10.13 2.86 -24.25
N MET A 158 -11.00 3.29 -23.35
CA MET A 158 -11.18 2.75 -21.99
C MET A 158 -12.63 2.30 -21.76
N ALA A 159 -13.36 2.05 -22.85
CA ALA A 159 -14.78 1.66 -22.79
C ALA A 159 -15.03 0.32 -22.10
N ASP A 160 -14.00 -0.53 -22.02
CA ASP A 160 -14.00 -1.80 -21.29
C ASP A 160 -13.61 -1.65 -19.80
N GLY A 161 -13.34 -0.43 -19.33
CA GLY A 161 -12.94 -0.13 -17.95
C GLY A 161 -11.43 -0.29 -17.69
N THR A 162 -10.60 -0.55 -18.70
CA THR A 162 -9.14 -0.60 -18.53
C THR A 162 -8.53 0.78 -18.56
N TYR A 163 -7.52 1.00 -17.71
CA TYR A 163 -6.74 2.23 -17.64
C TYR A 163 -5.25 1.94 -17.79
N PRO A 164 -4.48 2.83 -18.44
CA PRO A 164 -3.03 2.71 -18.49
C PRO A 164 -2.42 2.72 -17.09
N GLN A 165 -1.56 1.75 -16.79
CA GLN A 165 -0.89 1.63 -15.49
C GLN A 165 0.28 2.61 -15.36
N GLY A 166 0.58 3.06 -14.12
CA GLY A 166 1.74 3.89 -13.81
C GLY A 166 1.46 5.39 -13.79
N ALA A 167 0.21 5.83 -13.94
CA ALA A 167 -0.14 7.25 -13.94
C ALA A 167 0.17 7.97 -12.62
N ALA A 168 0.21 7.26 -11.48
CA ALA A 168 0.58 7.84 -10.19
C ALA A 168 2.00 8.45 -10.18
N ALA A 169 2.92 7.98 -11.04
CA ALA A 169 4.26 8.54 -11.17
C ALA A 169 4.28 10.01 -11.62
N TYR A 170 3.19 10.49 -12.23
CA TYR A 170 3.05 11.86 -12.70
C TYR A 170 2.32 12.80 -11.75
N GLU A 171 1.82 12.31 -10.62
CA GLU A 171 1.10 13.15 -9.66
C GLU A 171 2.02 14.12 -8.92
N LYS A 172 3.21 13.67 -8.51
CA LYS A 172 4.23 14.51 -7.84
C LYS A 172 3.63 15.46 -6.79
N ARG A 173 2.85 14.89 -5.86
CA ARG A 173 1.99 15.65 -4.92
C ARG A 173 2.74 16.55 -3.95
N GLY A 174 4.00 16.22 -3.63
CA GLY A 174 4.86 17.03 -2.77
C GLY A 174 4.31 17.27 -1.34
N VAL A 175 3.52 16.33 -0.80
CA VAL A 175 2.76 16.53 0.45
C VAL A 175 3.59 16.45 1.73
N ALA A 176 4.79 15.91 1.67
CA ALA A 176 5.65 15.73 2.83
C ALA A 176 6.36 17.04 3.19
N VAL A 177 6.22 17.51 4.43
CA VAL A 177 6.99 18.66 4.96
C VAL A 177 8.46 18.25 5.16
N PHE A 178 8.70 17.01 5.59
CA PHE A 178 10.04 16.45 5.76
C PHE A 178 10.17 15.18 4.95
N VAL A 179 11.32 15.03 4.27
CA VAL A 179 11.67 13.86 3.45
C VAL A 179 13.00 13.27 3.91
N PRO A 180 13.29 12.00 3.62
CA PRO A 180 14.57 11.41 3.98
C PRO A 180 15.71 11.98 3.13
N VAL A 181 16.82 12.30 3.78
CA VAL A 181 18.13 12.50 3.15
C VAL A 181 19.00 11.28 3.40
N TRP A 182 19.77 10.87 2.41
CA TRP A 182 20.66 9.71 2.50
C TRP A 182 22.12 10.12 2.60
N HIS A 183 22.81 9.55 3.59
CA HIS A 183 24.23 9.71 3.86
C HIS A 183 24.99 8.45 3.41
N ALA A 184 25.59 8.53 2.22
CA ALA A 184 26.24 7.40 1.57
C ALA A 184 27.38 6.80 2.40
N GLU A 185 28.13 7.64 3.09
CA GLU A 185 29.29 7.29 3.94
C GLU A 185 28.92 6.45 5.16
N ASN A 186 27.67 6.54 5.63
CA ASN A 186 27.16 5.81 6.78
C ASN A 186 26.35 4.56 6.39
N CYS A 187 26.05 4.39 5.09
CA CYS A 187 25.16 3.35 4.62
C CYS A 187 25.84 1.98 4.54
N ILE A 188 25.22 0.96 5.14
CA ILE A 188 25.66 -0.43 5.11
C ILE A 188 25.02 -1.26 3.99
N GLN A 189 24.24 -0.65 3.10
CA GLN A 189 23.59 -1.26 1.93
C GLN A 189 22.69 -2.47 2.26
N CYS A 190 21.97 -2.41 3.38
CA CYS A 190 21.07 -3.49 3.80
C CYS A 190 19.69 -3.45 3.13
N ASN A 191 19.32 -2.33 2.51
CA ASN A 191 18.06 -2.06 1.81
C ASN A 191 16.78 -2.15 2.67
N GLN A 192 16.89 -2.20 4.01
CA GLN A 192 15.72 -2.25 4.90
C GLN A 192 14.82 -1.02 4.77
N CYS A 193 15.40 0.15 4.48
CA CYS A 193 14.66 1.38 4.25
C CYS A 193 13.75 1.30 3.01
N ALA A 194 14.21 0.68 1.93
CA ALA A 194 13.42 0.41 0.74
C ALA A 194 12.37 -0.68 1.03
N PHE A 195 12.74 -1.72 1.77
CA PHE A 195 11.87 -2.84 2.11
C PHE A 195 10.60 -2.42 2.86
N VAL A 196 10.69 -1.48 3.79
CA VAL A 196 9.54 -1.01 4.58
C VAL A 196 8.79 0.15 3.95
N CYS A 197 9.28 0.74 2.85
CA CYS A 197 8.64 1.90 2.24
C CYS A 197 7.32 1.53 1.58
N PRO A 198 6.16 2.06 2.06
CA PRO A 198 4.86 1.71 1.50
C PRO A 198 4.59 2.33 0.13
N HIS A 199 5.35 3.38 -0.24
CA HIS A 199 5.12 4.16 -1.46
C HIS A 199 6.23 3.99 -2.51
N ALA A 200 7.22 3.10 -2.27
CA ALA A 200 8.35 2.85 -3.18
C ALA A 200 9.16 4.11 -3.57
N THR A 201 9.24 5.10 -2.69
CA THR A 201 9.91 6.39 -2.94
C THR A 201 11.39 6.39 -2.61
N ILE A 202 11.91 5.32 -2.03
CA ILE A 202 13.33 5.12 -1.73
C ILE A 202 13.77 3.77 -2.30
N ARG A 203 14.74 3.78 -3.22
CA ARG A 203 15.15 2.60 -3.99
C ARG A 203 16.67 2.50 -4.10
N PRO A 204 17.25 1.30 -3.90
CA PRO A 204 18.66 1.05 -4.17
C PRO A 204 18.89 0.81 -5.66
N PHE A 205 19.99 1.33 -6.17
CA PHE A 205 20.44 1.08 -7.52
C PHE A 205 21.92 0.66 -7.53
N ALA A 206 22.24 -0.28 -8.44
CA ALA A 206 23.58 -0.70 -8.77
C ALA A 206 23.90 -0.18 -10.18
N MET A 207 24.76 0.80 -10.30
CA MET A 207 25.10 1.46 -11.56
C MET A 207 26.46 0.96 -12.06
N ASN A 208 26.56 0.67 -13.36
CA ASN A 208 27.84 0.47 -14.03
C ASN A 208 28.55 1.82 -14.22
N ALA A 209 29.75 1.79 -14.82
CA ALA A 209 30.57 2.98 -14.99
C ALA A 209 29.91 4.04 -15.91
N GLU A 210 29.22 3.61 -16.96
CA GLU A 210 28.54 4.49 -17.94
C GLU A 210 27.31 5.13 -17.31
N GLU A 211 26.46 4.35 -16.65
CA GLU A 211 25.28 4.85 -15.93
C GLU A 211 25.65 5.81 -14.82
N ALA A 212 26.73 5.53 -14.11
CA ALA A 212 27.20 6.41 -13.04
C ALA A 212 27.86 7.68 -13.55
N ALA A 213 28.48 7.66 -14.73
CA ALA A 213 29.08 8.84 -15.36
C ALA A 213 28.03 9.78 -15.97
N ALA A 214 26.90 9.22 -16.43
CA ALA A 214 25.77 9.98 -16.99
C ALA A 214 24.78 10.47 -15.92
N ALA A 215 24.92 10.01 -14.66
CA ALA A 215 24.03 10.38 -13.57
C ALA A 215 24.16 11.88 -13.23
N PRO A 216 23.07 12.54 -12.77
CA PRO A 216 23.10 13.93 -12.30
C PRO A 216 24.24 14.18 -11.31
N ALA A 217 24.83 15.37 -11.35
CA ALA A 217 26.04 15.72 -10.58
C ALA A 217 25.84 15.58 -9.05
N GLN A 218 24.60 15.77 -8.55
CA GLN A 218 24.24 15.61 -7.15
C GLN A 218 24.06 14.15 -6.69
N THR A 219 24.20 13.19 -7.61
CA THR A 219 24.09 11.75 -7.28
C THR A 219 25.19 11.34 -6.32
N LYS A 220 24.79 10.80 -5.16
CA LYS A 220 25.71 10.28 -4.15
C LYS A 220 25.95 8.79 -4.33
N PHE A 221 27.16 8.34 -4.10
CA PHE A 221 27.53 6.92 -4.15
C PHE A 221 28.24 6.51 -2.84
N THR A 222 28.07 5.26 -2.44
CA THR A 222 28.97 4.68 -1.42
C THR A 222 30.37 4.51 -2.00
N ALA A 223 31.40 4.46 -1.14
CA ALA A 223 32.78 4.30 -1.58
C ALA A 223 33.00 3.04 -2.45
N LYS A 224 32.23 1.97 -2.17
CA LYS A 224 32.19 0.74 -2.96
C LYS A 224 30.84 0.04 -2.77
N MET A 225 30.40 -0.74 -3.76
CA MET A 225 29.29 -1.65 -3.58
C MET A 225 29.74 -2.90 -2.81
N ILE A 226 28.98 -3.29 -1.78
CA ILE A 226 29.30 -4.42 -0.90
C ILE A 226 28.72 -5.70 -1.50
N GLY A 227 29.59 -6.61 -1.95
CA GLY A 227 29.23 -7.92 -2.51
C GLY A 227 30.34 -8.44 -3.40
N LYS A 228 30.62 -9.74 -3.34
CA LYS A 228 31.56 -10.40 -4.25
C LYS A 228 30.97 -10.38 -5.67
N GLY A 229 31.72 -9.87 -6.64
CA GLY A 229 31.23 -9.71 -8.04
C GLY A 229 30.50 -8.39 -8.27
N CYS A 230 30.58 -7.42 -7.34
CA CYS A 230 30.05 -6.07 -7.49
C CYS A 230 31.15 -4.99 -7.53
N GLU A 231 32.39 -5.39 -7.77
CA GLU A 231 33.57 -4.51 -7.67
C GLU A 231 33.51 -3.34 -8.67
N ASP A 232 32.93 -3.58 -9.83
CA ASP A 232 32.78 -2.59 -10.94
C ASP A 232 31.46 -1.79 -10.86
N LEU A 233 30.66 -2.03 -9.81
CA LEU A 233 29.38 -1.36 -9.65
C LEU A 233 29.44 -0.28 -8.55
N LYS A 234 28.69 0.80 -8.77
CA LYS A 234 28.47 1.85 -7.77
C LYS A 234 27.07 1.72 -7.19
N PHE A 235 27.00 1.78 -5.85
CA PHE A 235 25.70 1.74 -5.15
C PHE A 235 25.24 3.15 -4.81
N THR A 236 23.98 3.43 -5.14
CA THR A 236 23.27 4.64 -4.70
C THR A 236 21.90 4.28 -4.13
N MET A 237 21.38 5.15 -3.29
CA MET A 237 19.98 5.10 -2.80
C MET A 237 19.28 6.35 -3.32
N ALA A 238 18.45 6.18 -4.34
CA ALA A 238 17.67 7.26 -4.89
C ALA A 238 16.37 7.45 -4.11
N ILE A 239 15.99 8.72 -3.90
CA ILE A 239 14.80 9.11 -3.14
C ILE A 239 14.00 10.09 -3.97
N SER A 240 12.68 9.84 -4.10
CA SER A 240 11.75 10.79 -4.70
C SER A 240 11.15 11.69 -3.62
N PRO A 241 11.57 12.95 -3.48
CA PRO A 241 11.03 13.86 -2.48
C PRO A 241 9.58 14.27 -2.76
N LEU A 242 9.18 14.35 -4.04
CA LEU A 242 7.83 14.78 -4.43
C LEU A 242 6.77 13.68 -4.27
N ASP A 243 7.16 12.40 -4.26
CA ASP A 243 6.27 11.26 -4.05
C ASP A 243 6.31 10.75 -2.60
N CYS A 244 7.26 11.23 -1.79
CA CYS A 244 7.39 10.84 -0.39
C CYS A 244 6.22 11.37 0.44
N MET A 245 5.68 10.52 1.34
CA MET A 245 4.60 10.87 2.27
C MET A 245 5.11 11.28 3.67
N GLY A 246 6.43 11.36 3.89
CA GLY A 246 7.01 11.83 5.16
C GLY A 246 6.79 10.91 6.36
N CYS A 247 6.44 9.64 6.16
CA CYS A 247 6.06 8.71 7.23
C CYS A 247 7.20 8.24 8.14
N THR A 248 8.46 8.54 7.84
CA THR A 248 9.68 8.22 8.62
C THR A 248 10.01 6.72 8.80
N LEU A 249 9.25 5.78 8.23
CA LEU A 249 9.50 4.35 8.40
C LEU A 249 10.90 3.94 7.95
N CYS A 250 11.44 4.53 6.88
CA CYS A 250 12.80 4.27 6.39
C CYS A 250 13.88 4.65 7.42
N VAL A 251 13.68 5.76 8.15
CA VAL A 251 14.58 6.20 9.23
C VAL A 251 14.50 5.25 10.41
N LYS A 252 13.30 4.81 10.78
CA LYS A 252 13.08 3.87 11.90
C LYS A 252 13.63 2.47 11.61
N ALA A 253 13.55 2.01 10.36
CA ALA A 253 14.06 0.72 9.93
C ALA A 253 15.58 0.71 9.73
N CYS A 254 16.23 1.88 9.63
CA CYS A 254 17.66 1.97 9.41
C CYS A 254 18.44 1.48 10.65
N PRO A 255 19.27 0.42 10.54
CA PRO A 255 19.95 -0.17 11.68
C PRO A 255 21.22 0.58 12.09
N THR A 256 21.59 1.66 11.39
CA THR A 256 22.78 2.44 11.71
C THR A 256 22.64 3.20 13.02
N LYS A 257 23.76 3.37 13.72
CA LYS A 257 23.77 4.01 15.04
C LYS A 257 23.30 5.46 14.97
N PRO A 258 22.68 6.00 16.04
CA PRO A 258 22.21 7.39 16.07
C PRO A 258 23.27 8.44 15.71
N GLU A 259 24.52 8.21 16.10
CA GLU A 259 25.65 9.13 15.86
C GLU A 259 26.18 9.09 14.42
N LYS A 260 25.78 8.05 13.65
CA LYS A 260 26.15 7.83 12.24
C LYS A 260 24.94 7.35 11.46
N ARG A 261 23.90 8.14 11.47
CA ARG A 261 22.68 7.82 10.72
C ARG A 261 22.97 7.82 9.22
N ALA A 262 22.52 6.78 8.53
CA ALA A 262 22.55 6.74 7.08
C ALA A 262 21.31 7.41 6.45
N ILE A 263 20.22 7.58 7.20
CA ILE A 263 19.00 8.24 6.77
C ILE A 263 18.44 9.07 7.91
N GLU A 264 18.12 10.31 7.63
CA GLU A 264 17.43 11.23 8.55
C GLU A 264 16.40 12.07 7.80
N MET A 265 15.45 12.70 8.52
CA MET A 265 14.44 13.56 7.90
C MET A 265 14.92 15.00 7.89
N VAL A 266 14.79 15.65 6.74
CA VAL A 266 15.10 17.07 6.53
C VAL A 266 13.94 17.75 5.79
N ALA A 267 13.91 19.07 5.80
CA ALA A 267 12.89 19.84 5.07
C ALA A 267 12.89 19.48 3.56
N GLN A 268 11.72 19.28 2.99
CA GLN A 268 11.57 18.80 1.60
C GLN A 268 12.26 19.73 0.60
N GLU A 269 12.13 21.03 0.77
CA GLU A 269 12.72 22.04 -0.12
C GLU A 269 14.26 21.93 -0.27
N THR A 270 14.93 21.31 0.71
CA THR A 270 16.37 21.07 0.66
C THR A 270 16.76 19.84 -0.17
N GLN A 271 15.79 19.06 -0.64
CA GLN A 271 16.02 17.81 -1.33
C GLN A 271 15.34 17.74 -2.72
N LEU A 272 14.83 18.84 -3.22
CA LEU A 272 14.11 18.85 -4.51
C LEU A 272 15.00 18.45 -5.69
N ASP A 273 16.29 18.74 -5.62
CA ASP A 273 17.29 18.32 -6.60
C ASP A 273 17.47 16.78 -6.68
N GLN A 274 17.09 16.05 -5.62
CA GLN A 274 17.15 14.59 -5.59
C GLN A 274 16.04 13.95 -6.42
N GLN A 275 15.02 14.71 -6.85
CA GLN A 275 14.01 14.21 -7.79
C GLN A 275 14.64 13.84 -9.13
N GLU A 276 15.53 14.67 -9.64
CA GLU A 276 16.26 14.41 -10.88
C GLU A 276 17.12 13.13 -10.78
N VAL A 277 17.75 12.90 -9.60
CA VAL A 277 18.52 11.67 -9.36
C VAL A 277 17.61 10.43 -9.37
N PHE A 278 16.44 10.53 -8.74
CA PHE A 278 15.48 9.45 -8.72
C PHE A 278 14.94 9.14 -10.12
N ASP A 279 14.51 10.16 -10.84
CA ASP A 279 13.94 10.02 -12.18
C ASP A 279 15.00 9.46 -13.16
N TYR A 280 16.25 9.94 -13.08
CA TYR A 280 17.37 9.39 -13.84
C TYR A 280 17.59 7.90 -13.53
N ALA A 281 17.65 7.54 -12.24
CA ALA A 281 17.93 6.17 -11.83
C ALA A 281 16.82 5.20 -12.27
N VAL A 282 15.56 5.63 -12.15
CA VAL A 282 14.41 4.83 -12.62
C VAL A 282 14.43 4.69 -14.15
N ALA A 283 14.82 5.72 -14.90
CA ALA A 283 14.79 5.71 -16.36
C ALA A 283 15.94 4.93 -16.99
N ASN A 284 17.15 5.08 -16.47
CA ASN A 284 18.37 4.80 -17.21
C ASN A 284 19.21 3.66 -16.60
N VAL A 285 18.95 3.28 -15.33
CA VAL A 285 19.73 2.21 -14.69
C VAL A 285 19.07 0.87 -14.96
N SER A 286 19.68 0.02 -15.77
CA SER A 286 19.18 -1.32 -16.09
C SER A 286 19.20 -2.26 -14.89
N GLU A 287 18.30 -3.23 -14.87
CA GLU A 287 18.35 -4.31 -13.88
C GLU A 287 19.61 -5.16 -14.09
N LYS A 288 20.30 -5.52 -13.01
CA LYS A 288 21.56 -6.24 -13.06
C LYS A 288 21.45 -7.58 -12.35
N LYS A 289 22.07 -8.60 -12.93
CA LYS A 289 22.23 -9.87 -12.25
C LYS A 289 23.24 -9.74 -11.11
N LEU A 290 22.72 -9.49 -9.91
CA LEU A 290 23.51 -9.31 -8.70
C LEU A 290 23.69 -10.62 -7.93
N PRO A 291 24.75 -10.76 -7.12
CA PRO A 291 25.00 -11.98 -6.33
C PRO A 291 24.11 -12.08 -5.07
N PHE A 292 23.03 -11.33 -5.01
CA PHE A 292 22.09 -11.31 -3.90
C PHE A 292 20.79 -11.98 -4.33
N ALA A 293 20.47 -13.10 -3.68
CA ALA A 293 19.21 -13.78 -3.97
C ALA A 293 18.01 -12.87 -3.62
N ASP A 294 16.98 -12.88 -4.45
CA ASP A 294 15.72 -12.16 -4.23
C ASP A 294 14.91 -12.71 -3.03
N SER A 295 15.31 -13.88 -2.51
CA SER A 295 14.84 -14.44 -1.24
C SER A 295 15.45 -13.77 0.00
N THR A 296 16.30 -12.75 -0.18
CA THR A 296 16.87 -11.96 0.92
C THR A 296 16.30 -10.55 0.92
N VAL A 297 16.22 -9.93 2.10
CA VAL A 297 15.78 -8.52 2.24
C VAL A 297 16.60 -7.59 1.34
N LYS A 298 17.92 -7.78 1.29
CA LYS A 298 18.80 -6.96 0.44
C LYS A 298 18.54 -7.19 -1.04
N GLY A 299 18.49 -8.44 -1.48
CA GLY A 299 18.41 -8.81 -2.91
C GLY A 299 17.06 -8.46 -3.51
N SER A 300 15.96 -8.71 -2.79
CA SER A 300 14.60 -8.43 -3.26
C SER A 300 14.39 -6.96 -3.66
N GLN A 301 15.11 -6.03 -3.03
CA GLN A 301 14.89 -4.61 -3.25
C GLN A 301 15.60 -4.04 -4.50
N PHE A 302 16.46 -4.80 -5.16
CA PHE A 302 17.02 -4.39 -6.45
C PHE A 302 16.07 -4.63 -7.64
N LYS A 303 15.01 -5.42 -7.45
CA LYS A 303 13.92 -5.52 -8.43
C LYS A 303 13.08 -4.25 -8.43
N GLN A 304 12.54 -3.86 -9.59
CA GLN A 304 11.61 -2.73 -9.69
C GLN A 304 10.31 -3.03 -8.92
N PRO A 305 9.86 -2.18 -7.99
CA PRO A 305 8.52 -2.32 -7.41
C PRO A 305 7.47 -1.98 -8.47
N LEU A 306 6.41 -2.81 -8.56
CA LEU A 306 5.34 -2.62 -9.53
C LEU A 306 4.03 -2.12 -8.87
N LEU A 307 4.15 -1.58 -7.68
CA LEU A 307 3.19 -0.72 -6.98
C LEU A 307 3.99 0.45 -6.41
N GLU A 308 3.71 1.67 -6.87
CA GLU A 308 4.46 2.85 -6.50
C GLU A 308 3.57 4.09 -6.36
N PHE A 309 3.95 4.99 -5.47
CA PHE A 309 3.33 6.30 -5.30
C PHE A 309 1.81 6.27 -5.07
N SER A 310 1.34 5.21 -4.39
CA SER A 310 -0.09 5.05 -4.09
C SER A 310 -0.63 6.18 -3.20
N GLY A 311 -1.94 6.45 -3.28
CA GLY A 311 -2.65 7.39 -2.41
C GLY A 311 -2.93 6.87 -1.00
N SER A 312 -2.22 5.83 -0.52
CA SER A 312 -2.39 5.29 0.82
C SER A 312 -1.90 6.26 1.91
N CYS A 313 -2.37 6.04 3.15
CA CYS A 313 -1.93 6.82 4.31
C CYS A 313 -0.41 6.78 4.50
N ALA A 314 0.16 7.85 5.06
CA ALA A 314 1.57 7.89 5.41
C ALA A 314 1.89 6.76 6.42
N GLY A 315 2.75 5.81 6.03
CA GLY A 315 3.09 4.67 6.87
C GLY A 315 2.11 3.48 6.80
N CYS A 316 1.26 3.41 5.79
CA CYS A 316 0.31 2.33 5.60
C CYS A 316 1.01 0.96 5.55
N ALA A 317 0.56 0.02 6.39
CA ALA A 317 1.12 -1.33 6.42
C ALA A 317 0.65 -2.19 5.24
N GLU A 318 -0.58 -2.00 4.75
CA GLU A 318 -1.14 -2.76 3.63
C GLU A 318 -0.28 -2.61 2.37
N THR A 319 0.03 -1.36 2.00
CA THR A 319 0.83 -1.08 0.80
C THR A 319 2.27 -1.54 0.92
N SER A 320 2.83 -1.66 2.13
CA SER A 320 4.16 -2.27 2.32
C SER A 320 4.17 -3.74 1.88
N TYR A 321 3.13 -4.52 2.22
CA TYR A 321 2.99 -5.91 1.77
C TYR A 321 2.69 -6.00 0.28
N ALA A 322 1.69 -5.25 -0.22
CA ALA A 322 1.29 -5.29 -1.62
C ALA A 322 2.45 -4.87 -2.55
N ARG A 323 3.22 -3.84 -2.18
CA ARG A 323 4.41 -3.42 -2.90
C ARG A 323 5.46 -4.55 -2.98
N LEU A 324 5.73 -5.22 -1.86
CA LEU A 324 6.70 -6.32 -1.84
C LEU A 324 6.25 -7.48 -2.74
N ILE A 325 4.98 -7.87 -2.66
CA ILE A 325 4.42 -8.96 -3.49
C ILE A 325 4.52 -8.62 -4.97
N THR A 326 4.14 -7.40 -5.36
CA THR A 326 4.25 -6.96 -6.76
C THR A 326 5.69 -6.80 -7.24
N GLN A 327 6.62 -6.46 -6.35
CA GLN A 327 8.04 -6.40 -6.65
C GLN A 327 8.64 -7.79 -6.94
N LEU A 328 8.11 -8.84 -6.30
CA LEU A 328 8.58 -10.21 -6.48
C LEU A 328 7.97 -10.88 -7.73
N PHE A 329 6.68 -10.66 -7.97
CA PHE A 329 5.90 -11.46 -8.93
C PHE A 329 5.12 -10.63 -9.95
N GLY A 330 5.12 -9.31 -9.84
CA GLY A 330 4.20 -8.41 -10.53
C GLY A 330 4.15 -8.56 -12.05
N GLU A 331 5.26 -8.93 -12.71
CA GLU A 331 5.29 -9.09 -14.16
C GLU A 331 4.40 -10.24 -14.69
N ARG A 332 3.97 -11.14 -13.82
CA ARG A 332 3.13 -12.29 -14.16
C ARG A 332 1.88 -12.42 -13.26
N MET A 333 1.56 -11.35 -12.49
CA MET A 333 0.45 -11.38 -11.55
C MET A 333 -0.88 -11.01 -12.19
N TYR A 334 -1.93 -11.71 -11.73
CA TYR A 334 -3.30 -11.24 -11.75
C TYR A 334 -3.74 -10.99 -10.32
N ILE A 335 -4.38 -9.86 -10.06
CA ILE A 335 -4.85 -9.44 -8.74
C ILE A 335 -6.36 -9.23 -8.79
N SER A 336 -7.09 -10.04 -8.00
CA SER A 336 -8.48 -9.78 -7.65
C SER A 336 -8.50 -9.04 -6.31
N ASN A 337 -9.10 -7.87 -6.24
CA ASN A 337 -9.07 -7.02 -5.07
C ASN A 337 -10.46 -6.78 -4.49
N ALA A 338 -10.64 -6.99 -3.18
CA ALA A 338 -11.87 -6.67 -2.48
C ALA A 338 -12.00 -5.16 -2.25
N THR A 339 -13.19 -4.61 -2.46
CA THR A 339 -13.48 -3.20 -2.13
C THR A 339 -13.14 -2.90 -0.67
N GLY A 340 -12.39 -1.84 -0.46
CA GLY A 340 -11.88 -1.41 0.86
C GLY A 340 -10.72 -0.43 0.68
N CYS A 341 -9.82 -0.31 1.67
CA CYS A 341 -8.61 0.52 1.52
C CYS A 341 -7.80 0.13 0.30
N SER A 342 -7.65 -1.17 0.03
CA SER A 342 -6.86 -1.67 -1.10
C SER A 342 -7.44 -1.30 -2.47
N SER A 343 -8.74 -1.09 -2.59
CA SER A 343 -9.34 -0.53 -3.81
C SER A 343 -9.09 0.97 -3.94
N ILE A 344 -9.07 1.69 -2.83
CA ILE A 344 -8.85 3.13 -2.84
C ILE A 344 -7.39 3.47 -3.18
N TRP A 345 -6.42 2.87 -2.49
CA TRP A 345 -5.02 3.12 -2.81
C TRP A 345 -4.54 2.39 -4.09
N GLY A 346 -5.23 1.34 -4.54
CA GLY A 346 -4.87 0.56 -5.74
C GLY A 346 -5.56 0.99 -7.02
N GLY A 347 -6.74 1.58 -6.92
CA GLY A 347 -7.58 1.94 -8.07
C GLY A 347 -8.16 3.35 -8.00
N SER A 348 -7.43 4.33 -7.48
CA SER A 348 -7.82 5.75 -7.49
C SER A 348 -7.77 6.29 -8.92
N ALA A 349 -8.69 5.79 -9.75
CA ALA A 349 -8.78 6.22 -11.14
C ALA A 349 -8.98 7.75 -11.22
N PRO A 350 -8.32 8.41 -12.18
CA PRO A 350 -7.53 7.80 -13.25
C PRO A 350 -6.06 7.53 -12.92
N ALA A 351 -5.54 7.92 -11.75
CA ALA A 351 -4.14 7.74 -11.37
C ALA A 351 -3.90 6.35 -10.74
N THR A 352 -3.43 5.41 -11.54
CA THR A 352 -3.17 4.03 -11.10
C THR A 352 -1.74 3.89 -10.58
N PRO A 353 -1.54 3.39 -9.33
CA PRO A 353 -0.22 3.18 -8.74
C PRO A 353 0.45 1.87 -9.15
N TYR A 354 -0.32 0.89 -9.65
CA TYR A 354 0.26 -0.28 -10.28
C TYR A 354 0.95 0.13 -11.58
N THR A 355 2.13 -0.42 -11.83
CA THR A 355 2.94 -0.06 -12.99
C THR A 355 3.54 -1.29 -13.65
N VAL A 356 4.23 -1.10 -14.76
CA VAL A 356 4.90 -2.17 -15.50
C VAL A 356 6.41 -2.09 -15.29
N ASN A 357 7.07 -3.23 -15.39
CA ASN A 357 8.52 -3.27 -15.50
C ASN A 357 8.93 -2.60 -16.81
N ARG A 358 9.85 -1.66 -16.74
CA ARG A 358 10.26 -0.83 -17.88
C ARG A 358 11.03 -1.60 -18.96
N GLU A 359 11.69 -2.71 -18.61
CA GLU A 359 12.45 -3.52 -19.55
C GLU A 359 11.54 -4.52 -20.29
N SER A 360 10.68 -5.22 -19.55
CA SER A 360 9.76 -6.22 -20.12
C SER A 360 8.43 -5.65 -20.60
N GLY A 361 8.02 -4.45 -20.13
CA GLY A 361 6.71 -3.87 -20.39
C GLY A 361 5.55 -4.62 -19.71
N ARG A 362 5.84 -5.53 -18.78
CA ARG A 362 4.85 -6.37 -18.08
C ARG A 362 4.64 -5.88 -16.66
N GLY A 363 3.40 -5.99 -16.18
CA GLY A 363 3.02 -5.63 -14.82
C GLY A 363 1.76 -6.35 -14.37
N PRO A 364 1.33 -6.15 -13.11
CA PRO A 364 0.17 -6.85 -12.58
C PRO A 364 -1.11 -6.40 -13.30
N ALA A 365 -1.94 -7.36 -13.71
CA ALA A 365 -3.32 -7.10 -14.11
C ALA A 365 -4.16 -7.03 -12.84
N TRP A 366 -4.66 -5.85 -12.50
CA TRP A 366 -5.45 -5.60 -11.30
C TRP A 366 -6.91 -5.34 -11.65
N ALA A 367 -7.81 -6.05 -10.96
CA ALA A 367 -9.24 -5.84 -11.06
C ALA A 367 -9.87 -5.72 -9.68
N ASN A 368 -10.70 -4.69 -9.47
CA ASN A 368 -11.50 -4.58 -8.26
C ASN A 368 -12.79 -5.36 -8.41
N SER A 369 -13.14 -6.12 -7.38
CA SER A 369 -14.41 -6.82 -7.27
C SER A 369 -15.31 -6.17 -6.22
N LEU A 370 -16.57 -6.61 -6.13
CA LEU A 370 -17.43 -6.24 -5.04
C LEU A 370 -16.85 -6.75 -3.70
N PHE A 371 -17.30 -6.13 -2.62
CA PHE A 371 -16.79 -6.43 -1.29
C PHE A 371 -17.06 -7.88 -0.86
N GLU A 372 -18.20 -8.42 -1.26
CA GLU A 372 -18.68 -9.75 -0.90
C GLU A 372 -18.15 -10.88 -1.77
N ASP A 373 -17.84 -10.65 -3.06
CA ASP A 373 -17.60 -11.70 -4.06
C ASP A 373 -16.14 -11.83 -4.54
N ASN A 374 -15.23 -11.13 -3.91
CA ASN A 374 -13.83 -11.04 -4.38
C ASN A 374 -13.13 -12.41 -4.44
N ALA A 375 -13.42 -13.30 -3.51
CA ALA A 375 -12.79 -14.62 -3.50
C ALA A 375 -13.20 -15.41 -4.74
N GLU A 376 -14.50 -15.44 -5.06
CA GLU A 376 -15.07 -16.11 -6.21
C GLU A 376 -14.61 -15.47 -7.53
N HIS A 377 -14.51 -14.15 -7.58
CA HIS A 377 -13.96 -13.43 -8.72
C HIS A 377 -12.51 -13.84 -8.99
N GLY A 378 -11.68 -13.93 -7.92
CA GLY A 378 -10.29 -14.39 -8.03
C GLY A 378 -10.18 -15.85 -8.47
N LEU A 379 -11.03 -16.73 -7.98
CA LEU A 379 -11.13 -18.11 -8.45
C LEU A 379 -11.53 -18.17 -9.93
N GLY A 380 -12.48 -17.35 -10.34
CA GLY A 380 -12.90 -17.25 -11.74
C GLY A 380 -11.76 -16.85 -12.67
N ILE A 381 -10.94 -15.87 -12.26
CA ILE A 381 -9.71 -15.48 -12.98
C ILE A 381 -8.75 -16.66 -13.07
N ALA A 382 -8.50 -17.39 -11.96
CA ALA A 382 -7.59 -18.54 -11.92
C ALA A 382 -8.05 -19.64 -12.88
N LEU A 383 -9.32 -20.02 -12.85
CA LEU A 383 -9.89 -21.06 -13.72
C LEU A 383 -9.87 -20.65 -15.20
N GLY A 384 -10.18 -19.38 -15.48
CA GLY A 384 -10.10 -18.84 -16.84
C GLY A 384 -8.67 -18.88 -17.39
N GLN A 385 -7.70 -18.41 -16.62
CA GLN A 385 -6.28 -18.47 -17.00
C GLN A 385 -5.77 -19.90 -17.17
N LYS A 386 -6.13 -20.82 -16.26
CA LYS A 386 -5.79 -22.24 -16.34
C LYS A 386 -6.32 -22.86 -17.64
N THR A 387 -7.59 -22.65 -17.94
CA THR A 387 -8.24 -23.20 -19.12
C THR A 387 -7.61 -22.69 -20.42
N LEU A 388 -7.33 -21.38 -20.50
CA LEU A 388 -6.67 -20.78 -21.66
C LEU A 388 -5.23 -21.31 -21.80
N ARG A 389 -4.48 -21.39 -20.72
CA ARG A 389 -3.12 -21.93 -20.72
C ARG A 389 -3.08 -23.39 -21.16
N GLU A 390 -3.94 -24.24 -20.62
CA GLU A 390 -4.04 -25.66 -21.01
C GLU A 390 -4.35 -25.83 -22.49
N ARG A 391 -5.21 -25.00 -23.05
CA ARG A 391 -5.51 -24.98 -24.50
C ARG A 391 -4.25 -24.70 -25.31
N TYR A 392 -3.43 -23.73 -24.92
CA TYR A 392 -2.20 -23.40 -25.64
C TYR A 392 -1.08 -24.42 -25.40
N ILE A 393 -0.98 -25.00 -24.21
CA ILE A 393 -0.09 -26.14 -23.95
C ILE A 393 -0.43 -27.30 -24.90
N GLN A 394 -1.71 -27.59 -25.11
CA GLN A 394 -2.12 -28.64 -26.04
C GLN A 394 -1.70 -28.32 -27.47
N LYS A 395 -1.83 -27.08 -27.93
CA LYS A 395 -1.36 -26.66 -29.27
C LYS A 395 0.16 -26.84 -29.43
N VAL A 396 0.95 -26.55 -28.40
CA VAL A 396 2.38 -26.77 -28.40
C VAL A 396 2.71 -28.28 -28.48
N ARG A 397 1.95 -29.14 -27.77
CA ARG A 397 2.09 -30.60 -27.87
C ARG A 397 1.77 -31.09 -29.26
N ASP A 398 0.69 -30.60 -29.87
CA ASP A 398 0.29 -30.99 -31.23
C ASP A 398 1.33 -30.54 -32.27
N LEU A 399 1.92 -29.36 -32.11
CA LEU A 399 3.00 -28.85 -32.95
C LEU A 399 4.27 -29.73 -32.80
N LEU A 400 4.61 -30.11 -31.58
CA LEU A 400 5.76 -30.98 -31.30
C LEU A 400 5.61 -32.36 -32.01
N VAL A 401 4.40 -32.92 -31.99
CA VAL A 401 4.09 -34.18 -32.73
C VAL A 401 4.36 -33.99 -34.24
N ARG A 402 3.84 -32.90 -34.82
CA ARG A 402 4.04 -32.59 -36.25
C ARG A 402 5.54 -32.40 -36.58
N TYR A 403 6.27 -31.67 -35.75
CA TYR A 403 7.72 -31.48 -35.94
C TYR A 403 8.48 -32.80 -35.94
N LYS A 404 8.11 -33.74 -35.07
CA LYS A 404 8.70 -35.08 -35.02
C LYS A 404 8.36 -35.90 -36.28
N GLU A 405 7.14 -35.85 -36.77
CA GLU A 405 6.69 -36.50 -38.00
C GLU A 405 7.43 -35.95 -39.23
N MET A 406 7.67 -34.66 -39.27
CA MET A 406 8.40 -33.97 -40.34
C MET A 406 9.91 -34.11 -40.23
N ASN A 407 10.45 -34.77 -39.19
CA ASN A 407 11.86 -34.86 -38.88
C ASN A 407 12.58 -33.49 -38.80
N VAL A 408 11.89 -32.50 -38.19
CA VAL A 408 12.47 -31.19 -37.90
C VAL A 408 13.67 -31.35 -36.96
N THR A 409 14.66 -30.47 -37.04
CA THR A 409 15.90 -30.56 -36.27
C THR A 409 15.66 -30.60 -34.75
N ALA A 410 16.61 -31.23 -34.03
CA ALA A 410 16.55 -31.32 -32.56
C ALA A 410 16.51 -29.96 -31.84
N GLU A 411 16.99 -28.91 -32.47
CA GLU A 411 16.91 -27.53 -31.94
C GLU A 411 15.46 -27.07 -31.81
N TRP A 412 14.64 -27.28 -32.84
CA TRP A 412 13.24 -26.89 -32.87
C TRP A 412 12.35 -27.78 -31.98
N THR A 413 12.56 -29.10 -32.03
CA THR A 413 11.81 -29.99 -31.12
C THR A 413 12.22 -29.79 -29.69
N GLY A 414 13.53 -29.58 -29.40
CA GLY A 414 14.04 -29.32 -28.07
C GLY A 414 13.53 -28.00 -27.44
N CYS A 415 13.26 -26.99 -28.27
CA CYS A 415 12.65 -25.75 -27.82
C CYS A 415 11.22 -25.97 -27.26
N LEU A 416 10.38 -26.73 -27.97
CA LEU A 416 9.02 -27.07 -27.53
C LEU A 416 9.06 -28.03 -26.31
N GLU A 417 9.95 -28.99 -26.29
CA GLU A 417 10.16 -29.91 -25.16
C GLU A 417 10.59 -29.14 -23.92
N GLY A 418 11.55 -28.21 -24.04
CA GLY A 418 12.01 -27.36 -22.95
C GLY A 418 10.89 -26.49 -22.35
N TYR A 419 9.96 -26.00 -23.18
CA TYR A 419 8.77 -25.35 -22.68
C TYR A 419 7.87 -26.28 -21.86
N LEU A 420 7.60 -27.48 -22.38
CA LEU A 420 6.74 -28.49 -21.75
C LEU A 420 7.32 -29.03 -20.43
N ASP A 421 8.64 -29.11 -20.32
CA ASP A 421 9.34 -29.62 -19.14
C ASP A 421 9.39 -28.57 -17.99
N THR A 422 9.09 -27.30 -18.29
CA THR A 422 9.18 -26.19 -17.31
C THR A 422 7.83 -25.68 -16.83
N LEU A 423 6.71 -26.32 -17.17
CA LEU A 423 5.35 -25.80 -16.95
C LEU A 423 5.06 -25.38 -15.50
N ASP A 424 5.67 -26.02 -14.51
CA ASP A 424 5.44 -25.77 -13.09
C ASP A 424 6.48 -24.84 -12.45
N ASP A 425 7.62 -24.63 -13.08
CA ASP A 425 8.64 -23.69 -12.64
C ASP A 425 8.44 -22.32 -13.32
N ALA A 426 7.99 -21.34 -12.57
CA ALA A 426 7.59 -20.04 -13.11
C ALA A 426 8.73 -19.26 -13.80
N GLU A 427 9.96 -19.32 -13.26
CA GLU A 427 11.12 -18.60 -13.83
C GLU A 427 11.66 -19.33 -15.05
N ALA A 428 11.87 -20.65 -14.96
CA ALA A 428 12.31 -21.47 -16.08
C ALA A 428 11.28 -21.47 -17.21
N ASN A 429 9.97 -21.52 -16.89
CA ASN A 429 8.90 -21.47 -17.87
C ASN A 429 8.85 -20.13 -18.60
N ALA A 430 9.02 -19.00 -17.91
CA ALA A 430 9.05 -17.69 -18.55
C ALA A 430 10.19 -17.57 -19.57
N ALA A 431 11.39 -18.03 -19.22
CA ALA A 431 12.53 -18.06 -20.14
C ALA A 431 12.30 -19.02 -21.34
N ALA A 432 11.71 -20.18 -21.09
CA ALA A 432 11.38 -21.14 -22.15
C ALA A 432 10.31 -20.59 -23.10
N VAL A 433 9.30 -19.89 -22.61
CA VAL A 433 8.28 -19.21 -23.43
C VAL A 433 8.91 -18.14 -24.32
N GLU A 434 9.80 -17.31 -23.77
CA GLU A 434 10.49 -16.28 -24.56
C GLU A 434 11.31 -16.89 -25.69
N HIS A 435 12.10 -17.91 -25.39
CA HIS A 435 12.89 -18.62 -26.37
C HIS A 435 12.01 -19.29 -27.45
N MET A 436 10.98 -20.02 -27.05
CA MET A 436 10.04 -20.68 -27.97
C MET A 436 9.33 -19.66 -28.87
N CYS A 437 8.79 -18.59 -28.31
CA CYS A 437 8.09 -17.57 -29.09
C CYS A 437 9.04 -16.86 -30.07
N SER A 438 10.31 -16.64 -29.70
CA SER A 438 11.30 -16.05 -30.61
C SER A 438 11.54 -16.96 -31.83
N MET A 439 11.76 -18.25 -31.61
CA MET A 439 11.95 -19.21 -32.67
C MET A 439 10.73 -19.34 -33.60
N LEU A 440 9.54 -19.50 -33.02
CA LEU A 440 8.30 -19.59 -33.81
C LEU A 440 8.04 -18.29 -34.62
N ALA A 441 8.36 -17.13 -34.08
CA ALA A 441 8.21 -15.86 -34.78
C ALA A 441 9.16 -15.75 -35.99
N GLU A 442 10.38 -16.29 -35.88
CA GLU A 442 11.32 -16.36 -37.03
C GLU A 442 10.78 -17.26 -38.12
N ASP A 443 10.20 -18.41 -37.81
CA ASP A 443 9.67 -19.33 -38.82
C ASP A 443 8.43 -18.76 -39.50
N VAL A 444 7.51 -18.19 -38.72
CA VAL A 444 6.36 -17.46 -39.24
C VAL A 444 6.77 -16.32 -40.19
N ALA A 445 7.87 -15.62 -39.89
CA ALA A 445 8.38 -14.57 -40.76
C ALA A 445 8.98 -15.12 -42.08
N ARG A 446 9.59 -16.31 -42.04
CA ARG A 446 10.06 -17.00 -43.27
C ARG A 446 8.91 -17.49 -44.13
N GLY A 447 7.79 -17.91 -43.52
CA GLY A 447 6.53 -18.18 -44.22
C GLY A 447 6.52 -19.41 -45.12
N THR A 448 7.48 -20.30 -45.01
CA THR A 448 7.72 -21.40 -45.97
C THR A 448 7.28 -22.81 -45.48
N CYS A 449 6.96 -22.93 -44.18
CA CYS A 449 6.63 -24.21 -43.56
C CYS A 449 5.11 -24.45 -43.49
N GLU A 450 4.66 -25.68 -43.63
CA GLU A 450 3.23 -26.06 -43.48
C GLU A 450 2.72 -25.89 -42.03
N THR A 451 3.62 -25.76 -41.05
CA THR A 451 3.32 -25.55 -39.62
C THR A 451 3.07 -24.09 -39.26
N VAL A 452 3.40 -23.16 -40.14
CA VAL A 452 3.22 -21.68 -39.91
C VAL A 452 1.84 -21.29 -39.41
N PRO A 453 0.69 -21.84 -39.85
CA PRO A 453 -0.60 -21.51 -39.29
C PRO A 453 -0.74 -21.89 -37.81
N ALA A 454 -0.21 -23.06 -37.39
CA ALA A 454 -0.24 -23.51 -36.00
C ALA A 454 0.70 -22.67 -35.11
N GLU A 455 1.87 -22.34 -35.59
CA GLU A 455 2.85 -21.49 -34.94
C GLU A 455 2.28 -20.07 -34.70
N ARG A 456 1.63 -19.51 -35.73
CA ARG A 456 0.95 -18.20 -35.60
C ARG A 456 -0.12 -18.24 -34.54
N GLU A 457 -0.94 -19.29 -34.49
CA GLU A 457 -1.97 -19.45 -33.47
C GLU A 457 -1.38 -19.54 -32.05
N ILE A 458 -0.24 -20.19 -31.87
CA ILE A 458 0.48 -20.22 -30.59
C ILE A 458 0.98 -18.82 -30.23
N LEU A 459 1.55 -18.08 -31.19
CA LEU A 459 2.06 -16.72 -30.98
C LEU A 459 0.93 -15.71 -30.66
N GLU A 460 -0.25 -15.86 -31.24
CA GLU A 460 -1.42 -15.06 -30.89
C GLU A 460 -1.83 -15.25 -29.43
N GLY A 461 -1.60 -16.42 -28.87
CA GLY A 461 -1.88 -16.75 -27.48
C GLY A 461 -0.67 -16.68 -26.54
N LYS A 462 0.44 -16.08 -26.96
CA LYS A 462 1.70 -16.07 -26.20
C LYS A 462 1.57 -15.59 -24.75
N ASP A 463 0.62 -14.69 -24.48
CA ASP A 463 0.41 -14.13 -23.13
C ASP A 463 -0.19 -15.15 -22.15
N TYR A 464 -0.76 -16.26 -22.64
CA TYR A 464 -1.27 -17.36 -21.81
C TYR A 464 -0.27 -18.49 -21.58
N LEU A 465 0.86 -18.55 -22.30
CA LEU A 465 1.82 -19.66 -22.23
C LEU A 465 2.57 -19.71 -20.89
N ALA A 466 3.04 -18.56 -20.42
CA ALA A 466 3.80 -18.49 -19.18
C ALA A 466 2.92 -18.70 -17.93
N LYS A 467 3.47 -19.39 -16.92
CA LYS A 467 2.80 -19.59 -15.63
C LYS A 467 2.50 -18.23 -14.98
N LYS A 468 1.22 -17.97 -14.73
CA LYS A 468 0.76 -16.77 -14.02
C LYS A 468 0.78 -16.99 -12.51
N SER A 469 0.83 -15.89 -11.76
CA SER A 469 0.69 -15.86 -10.31
C SER A 469 -0.64 -15.18 -9.98
N ILE A 470 -1.58 -15.93 -9.42
CA ILE A 470 -2.93 -15.42 -9.13
C ILE A 470 -3.02 -15.05 -7.67
N TRP A 471 -3.41 -13.79 -7.40
CA TRP A 471 -3.51 -13.24 -6.06
C TRP A 471 -4.90 -12.66 -5.80
N ILE A 472 -5.40 -12.90 -4.60
CA ILE A 472 -6.65 -12.34 -4.09
C ILE A 472 -6.30 -11.46 -2.90
N PHE A 473 -6.52 -10.15 -3.02
CA PHE A 473 -6.19 -9.16 -1.99
C PHE A 473 -7.45 -8.64 -1.31
N GLY A 474 -7.40 -8.46 -0.01
CA GLY A 474 -8.47 -7.80 0.74
C GLY A 474 -8.16 -7.59 2.20
N GLY A 475 -8.96 -6.75 2.86
CA GLY A 475 -8.88 -6.48 4.29
C GLY A 475 -9.59 -7.55 5.14
N ASP A 476 -9.48 -7.39 6.45
CA ASP A 476 -10.12 -8.32 7.41
C ASP A 476 -11.65 -8.28 7.36
N GLY A 477 -12.27 -7.14 7.09
CA GLY A 477 -13.73 -7.06 6.93
C GLY A 477 -14.26 -7.93 5.81
N TRP A 478 -13.51 -8.05 4.71
CA TRP A 478 -13.80 -9.01 3.66
C TRP A 478 -13.57 -10.45 4.13
N ALA A 479 -12.33 -10.77 4.53
CA ALA A 479 -11.90 -12.15 4.73
C ALA A 479 -12.54 -12.83 5.94
N TYR A 480 -12.81 -12.08 7.02
CA TYR A 480 -13.36 -12.62 8.27
C TYR A 480 -14.89 -12.57 8.32
N ASP A 481 -15.51 -11.65 7.59
CA ASP A 481 -16.94 -11.36 7.67
C ASP A 481 -17.67 -11.63 6.37
N ILE A 482 -17.82 -10.59 5.53
CA ILE A 482 -18.77 -10.62 4.41
C ILE A 482 -18.35 -11.57 3.28
N GLY A 483 -17.06 -11.65 2.95
CA GLY A 483 -16.50 -12.52 1.91
C GLY A 483 -16.04 -13.89 2.42
N PHE A 484 -16.26 -14.22 3.73
CA PHE A 484 -15.72 -15.46 4.31
C PHE A 484 -16.27 -16.72 3.64
N GLY A 485 -17.55 -16.75 3.28
CA GLY A 485 -18.15 -17.93 2.64
C GLY A 485 -17.50 -18.25 1.29
N GLY A 486 -17.25 -17.24 0.47
CA GLY A 486 -16.53 -17.37 -0.79
C GLY A 486 -15.07 -17.73 -0.60
N LEU A 487 -14.39 -17.10 0.37
CA LEU A 487 -13.01 -17.42 0.70
C LEU A 487 -12.87 -18.89 1.14
N ASP A 488 -13.77 -19.37 1.99
CA ASP A 488 -13.81 -20.77 2.43
C ASP A 488 -13.94 -21.73 1.24
N HIS A 489 -14.86 -21.42 0.32
CA HIS A 489 -15.04 -22.20 -0.92
C HIS A 489 -13.79 -22.20 -1.81
N VAL A 490 -13.11 -21.04 -1.96
CA VAL A 490 -11.88 -20.94 -2.74
C VAL A 490 -10.76 -21.79 -2.14
N LEU A 491 -10.57 -21.74 -0.82
CA LEU A 491 -9.60 -22.59 -0.13
C LEU A 491 -9.95 -24.09 -0.25
N ALA A 492 -11.26 -24.42 -0.25
CA ALA A 492 -11.73 -25.79 -0.45
C ALA A 492 -11.53 -26.32 -1.88
N SER A 493 -11.40 -25.44 -2.88
CA SER A 493 -11.28 -25.83 -4.29
C SER A 493 -9.99 -26.59 -4.62
N GLY A 494 -8.91 -26.38 -3.86
CA GLY A 494 -7.59 -26.95 -4.12
C GLY A 494 -6.84 -26.27 -5.29
N GLU A 495 -7.38 -25.22 -5.89
CA GLU A 495 -6.75 -24.50 -7.01
C GLU A 495 -5.53 -23.68 -6.57
N ASP A 496 -4.56 -23.51 -7.47
CA ASP A 496 -3.31 -22.75 -7.25
C ASP A 496 -3.60 -21.23 -7.25
N VAL A 497 -4.02 -20.73 -6.09
CA VAL A 497 -4.33 -19.32 -5.84
C VAL A 497 -3.72 -18.84 -4.53
N ASN A 498 -3.25 -17.61 -4.50
CA ASN A 498 -2.65 -16.99 -3.32
C ASN A 498 -3.60 -15.94 -2.75
N VAL A 499 -3.92 -16.02 -1.47
CA VAL A 499 -4.74 -15.06 -0.76
C VAL A 499 -3.88 -14.25 0.21
N MET A 500 -3.92 -12.91 0.06
CA MET A 500 -3.30 -11.98 1.02
C MET A 500 -4.37 -11.21 1.76
N VAL A 501 -4.47 -11.43 3.05
CA VAL A 501 -5.35 -10.67 3.95
C VAL A 501 -4.55 -9.60 4.68
N PHE A 502 -4.91 -8.33 4.44
CA PHE A 502 -4.38 -7.20 5.19
C PHE A 502 -5.20 -7.06 6.48
N ASP A 503 -4.69 -7.63 7.57
CA ASP A 503 -5.43 -7.69 8.84
C ASP A 503 -5.22 -6.43 9.67
N THR A 504 -6.08 -5.45 9.46
CA THR A 504 -6.14 -4.19 10.23
C THR A 504 -7.02 -4.32 11.47
N GLU A 505 -7.68 -5.47 11.68
CA GLU A 505 -8.57 -5.77 12.82
C GLU A 505 -9.79 -4.84 12.93
N VAL A 506 -10.15 -4.17 11.82
CA VAL A 506 -11.27 -3.22 11.76
C VAL A 506 -11.63 -2.95 10.29
N TYR A 507 -12.89 -2.63 10.01
CA TYR A 507 -13.27 -2.06 8.70
C TYR A 507 -12.68 -0.65 8.56
N SER A 508 -11.44 -0.55 8.07
CA SER A 508 -10.68 0.71 8.09
C SER A 508 -11.28 1.77 7.19
N ASN A 509 -11.56 1.41 5.93
CA ASN A 509 -11.97 2.35 4.89
C ASN A 509 -13.37 2.95 5.14
N THR A 510 -14.29 2.16 5.67
CA THR A 510 -15.69 2.59 5.89
C THR A 510 -15.90 3.39 7.18
N GLY A 511 -14.88 3.52 8.03
CA GLY A 511 -14.94 4.37 9.22
C GLY A 511 -14.75 3.67 10.56
N GLY A 512 -14.09 2.52 10.59
CA GLY A 512 -13.64 1.89 11.83
C GLY A 512 -14.67 1.02 12.53
N GLN A 513 -15.50 0.28 11.78
CA GLN A 513 -16.44 -0.68 12.34
C GLN A 513 -15.72 -1.93 12.84
N ALA A 514 -16.27 -2.55 13.89
CA ALA A 514 -15.77 -3.81 14.40
C ALA A 514 -15.97 -4.94 13.38
N SER A 515 -14.91 -5.73 13.14
CA SER A 515 -14.97 -6.98 12.38
C SER A 515 -14.84 -8.19 13.28
N LYS A 516 -14.97 -9.40 12.71
CA LYS A 516 -14.63 -10.64 13.44
C LYS A 516 -13.13 -10.78 13.71
N ALA A 517 -12.30 -9.97 13.05
CA ALA A 517 -10.87 -9.84 13.35
C ALA A 517 -10.57 -8.93 14.55
N SER A 518 -11.49 -8.07 14.97
CA SER A 518 -11.27 -7.21 16.14
C SER A 518 -11.14 -8.03 17.41
N ASN A 519 -10.20 -7.67 18.28
CA ASN A 519 -9.90 -8.40 19.52
C ASN A 519 -10.79 -7.96 20.70
N ILE A 520 -10.77 -8.75 21.77
CA ILE A 520 -11.46 -8.44 23.04
C ILE A 520 -10.96 -7.10 23.59
N GLY A 521 -11.88 -6.25 24.03
CA GLY A 521 -11.58 -4.93 24.60
C GLY A 521 -11.34 -3.82 23.58
N GLN A 522 -11.25 -4.12 22.28
CA GLN A 522 -11.11 -3.12 21.25
C GLN A 522 -12.38 -2.29 21.11
N VAL A 523 -12.23 -0.96 21.14
CA VAL A 523 -13.29 -0.01 20.83
C VAL A 523 -13.30 0.25 19.32
N ALA A 524 -14.47 0.11 18.71
CA ALA A 524 -14.72 0.37 17.30
C ALA A 524 -16.16 0.84 17.13
N GLN A 525 -16.56 1.28 15.94
CA GLN A 525 -17.97 1.49 15.63
C GLN A 525 -18.71 0.15 15.83
N PHE A 526 -19.91 0.21 16.42
CA PHE A 526 -20.72 -0.92 16.89
C PHE A 526 -20.12 -1.71 18.08
N ALA A 527 -18.97 -1.28 18.62
CA ALA A 527 -18.34 -1.85 19.81
C ALA A 527 -17.83 -0.74 20.75
N ALA A 528 -18.63 0.29 21.00
CA ALA A 528 -18.25 1.47 21.80
C ALA A 528 -17.84 1.15 23.25
N ALA A 529 -18.43 0.08 23.85
CA ALA A 529 -18.11 -0.40 25.19
C ALA A 529 -17.05 -1.54 25.18
N GLY A 530 -16.27 -1.66 24.12
CA GLY A 530 -15.28 -2.71 23.92
C GLY A 530 -15.90 -4.03 23.44
N LYS A 531 -15.28 -4.66 22.47
CA LYS A 531 -15.72 -5.97 21.97
C LYS A 531 -15.56 -7.04 23.05
N ALA A 532 -16.62 -7.79 23.32
CA ALA A 532 -16.64 -8.80 24.39
C ALA A 532 -16.15 -10.19 23.92
N ILE A 533 -16.21 -10.46 22.61
CA ILE A 533 -15.93 -11.76 21.99
C ILE A 533 -14.57 -11.75 21.31
N GLY A 534 -13.84 -12.86 21.37
CA GLY A 534 -12.52 -13.02 20.77
C GLY A 534 -12.49 -12.89 19.25
N LYS A 535 -11.29 -12.69 18.74
CA LYS A 535 -10.98 -12.70 17.30
C LYS A 535 -11.24 -14.09 16.72
N LYS A 536 -11.90 -14.15 15.57
CA LYS A 536 -12.01 -15.37 14.76
C LYS A 536 -10.63 -15.83 14.32
N SER A 537 -10.31 -17.10 14.45
CA SER A 537 -9.04 -17.65 13.95
C SER A 537 -9.19 -18.13 12.51
N LEU A 538 -9.01 -17.22 11.57
CA LEU A 538 -9.09 -17.55 10.13
C LEU A 538 -7.99 -18.55 9.73
N SER A 539 -6.80 -18.41 10.30
CA SER A 539 -5.67 -19.30 10.04
C SER A 539 -5.94 -20.75 10.49
N GLU A 540 -6.51 -20.95 11.70
CA GLU A 540 -6.83 -22.31 12.18
C GLU A 540 -7.95 -22.96 11.35
N ILE A 541 -8.93 -22.17 10.89
CA ILE A 541 -9.97 -22.66 9.98
C ILE A 541 -9.34 -23.13 8.67
N ALA A 542 -8.46 -22.33 8.06
CA ALA A 542 -7.79 -22.70 6.81
C ALA A 542 -6.85 -23.90 6.98
N MET A 543 -6.12 -23.99 8.09
CA MET A 543 -5.26 -25.16 8.41
C MET A 543 -6.05 -26.45 8.56
N SER A 544 -7.34 -26.40 8.94
CA SER A 544 -8.19 -27.57 9.09
C SER A 544 -8.42 -28.36 7.79
N TYR A 545 -8.22 -27.72 6.62
CA TYR A 545 -8.26 -28.39 5.32
C TYR A 545 -7.07 -29.37 5.11
N GLY A 546 -5.95 -29.15 5.80
CA GLY A 546 -4.76 -30.00 5.71
C GLY A 546 -3.92 -29.85 4.46
N TYR A 547 -4.44 -29.24 3.40
CA TYR A 547 -3.76 -29.00 2.11
C TYR A 547 -3.66 -27.50 1.73
N VAL A 548 -4.09 -26.59 2.58
CA VAL A 548 -3.93 -25.14 2.38
C VAL A 548 -2.64 -24.68 3.02
N TYR A 549 -1.78 -23.98 2.26
CA TYR A 549 -0.64 -23.30 2.87
C TYR A 549 -1.14 -22.11 3.69
N VAL A 550 -0.69 -21.97 4.93
CA VAL A 550 -1.13 -20.87 5.81
C VAL A 550 0.05 -20.19 6.47
N ALA A 551 0.10 -18.86 6.42
CA ALA A 551 1.12 -18.09 7.12
C ALA A 551 0.51 -16.88 7.85
N GLN A 552 0.98 -16.61 9.06
CA GLN A 552 0.80 -15.34 9.74
C GLN A 552 2.14 -14.58 9.76
N ILE A 553 2.11 -13.35 9.29
CA ILE A 553 3.31 -12.52 9.10
C ILE A 553 3.16 -11.15 9.76
N ALA A 554 4.30 -10.54 10.10
CA ALA A 554 4.39 -9.18 10.62
C ALA A 554 5.73 -8.58 10.16
N MET A 555 5.72 -7.78 9.09
CA MET A 555 6.93 -7.28 8.42
C MET A 555 7.90 -6.59 9.38
N GLY A 556 7.38 -5.76 10.29
CA GLY A 556 8.20 -5.02 11.26
C GLY A 556 8.79 -5.88 12.37
N ALA A 557 8.25 -7.09 12.60
CA ALA A 557 8.80 -8.04 13.55
C ALA A 557 9.94 -8.86 12.94
N ASP A 558 9.72 -9.37 11.70
CA ASP A 558 10.74 -10.11 10.95
C ASP A 558 10.51 -9.99 9.44
N MET A 559 11.38 -9.20 8.79
CA MET A 559 11.36 -8.98 7.34
C MET A 559 11.71 -10.26 6.56
N ALA A 560 12.60 -11.08 7.10
CA ALA A 560 13.06 -12.31 6.44
C ALA A 560 11.96 -13.38 6.48
N GLN A 561 11.25 -13.52 7.60
CA GLN A 561 10.10 -14.41 7.73
C GLN A 561 8.97 -13.98 6.77
N THR A 562 8.68 -12.68 6.71
CA THR A 562 7.67 -12.13 5.78
C THR A 562 8.00 -12.48 4.34
N LEU A 563 9.23 -12.25 3.90
CA LEU A 563 9.69 -12.58 2.55
C LEU A 563 9.63 -14.09 2.27
N LYS A 564 10.07 -14.89 3.23
CA LYS A 564 10.05 -16.35 3.12
C LYS A 564 8.63 -16.88 2.98
N ALA A 565 7.70 -16.43 3.82
CA ALA A 565 6.31 -16.86 3.78
C ALA A 565 5.63 -16.51 2.45
N ILE A 566 5.89 -15.31 1.90
CA ILE A 566 5.35 -14.88 0.60
C ILE A 566 5.91 -15.75 -0.54
N LYS A 567 7.21 -16.06 -0.53
CA LYS A 567 7.83 -16.91 -1.57
C LYS A 567 7.40 -18.38 -1.45
N GLU A 568 7.26 -18.92 -0.25
CA GLU A 568 6.75 -20.27 -0.02
C GLU A 568 5.30 -20.42 -0.49
N ALA A 569 4.45 -19.43 -0.21
CA ALA A 569 3.06 -19.42 -0.63
C ALA A 569 2.93 -19.44 -2.16
N GLU A 570 3.73 -18.64 -2.85
CA GLU A 570 3.69 -18.56 -4.30
C GLU A 570 4.28 -19.81 -5.00
N ALA A 571 5.26 -20.45 -4.36
CA ALA A 571 5.84 -21.70 -4.85
C ALA A 571 4.98 -22.93 -4.52
N TYR A 572 3.97 -22.80 -3.65
CA TYR A 572 3.08 -23.89 -3.29
C TYR A 572 2.04 -24.13 -4.39
N HIS A 573 1.91 -25.39 -4.84
CA HIS A 573 0.94 -25.79 -5.86
C HIS A 573 -0.40 -26.14 -5.22
N GLY A 574 -1.17 -25.13 -4.87
CA GLY A 574 -2.47 -25.25 -4.20
C GLY A 574 -2.86 -23.92 -3.58
N PRO A 575 -3.99 -23.86 -2.86
CA PRO A 575 -4.44 -22.62 -2.25
C PRO A 575 -3.54 -22.21 -1.08
N SER A 576 -3.17 -20.92 -1.06
CA SER A 576 -2.35 -20.33 -0.02
C SER A 576 -3.07 -19.17 0.65
N LEU A 577 -2.98 -19.07 1.98
CA LEU A 577 -3.53 -17.98 2.77
C LEU A 577 -2.43 -17.33 3.60
N ILE A 578 -2.15 -16.06 3.32
CA ILE A 578 -1.24 -15.23 4.11
C ILE A 578 -2.06 -14.18 4.85
N ILE A 579 -1.90 -14.08 6.16
CA ILE A 579 -2.53 -13.07 7.01
C ILE A 579 -1.43 -12.15 7.54
N GLY A 580 -1.39 -10.92 7.03
CA GLY A 580 -0.42 -9.91 7.43
C GLY A 580 -0.99 -8.95 8.46
N TYR A 581 -0.38 -8.90 9.65
CA TYR A 581 -0.75 -7.88 10.64
C TYR A 581 -0.46 -6.48 10.08
N ALA A 582 -1.47 -5.67 9.98
CA ALA A 582 -1.41 -4.37 9.33
C ALA A 582 -1.89 -3.24 10.26
N PRO A 583 -1.02 -2.73 11.16
CA PRO A 583 -1.38 -1.57 11.96
C PRO A 583 -1.85 -0.41 11.07
N CYS A 584 -2.94 0.23 11.48
CA CYS A 584 -3.66 1.24 10.73
C CYS A 584 -3.74 2.54 11.54
N GLU A 585 -4.00 3.66 10.87
CA GLU A 585 -4.33 4.94 11.50
C GLU A 585 -5.46 4.79 12.54
N MET A 586 -6.43 3.91 12.25
CA MET A 586 -7.55 3.60 13.14
C MET A 586 -7.13 2.96 14.48
N HIS A 587 -5.93 2.38 14.58
CA HIS A 587 -5.40 1.88 15.87
C HIS A 587 -5.10 3.02 16.84
N GLY A 588 -4.72 4.20 16.32
CA GLY A 588 -4.37 5.36 17.12
C GLY A 588 -3.18 5.10 18.02
N ILE A 589 -2.04 4.71 17.43
CA ILE A 589 -0.78 4.47 18.15
C ILE A 589 -0.36 5.76 18.84
N LYS A 590 -0.37 5.79 20.18
CA LYS A 590 -0.21 7.01 20.97
C LYS A 590 1.19 7.63 20.88
N LYS A 591 2.21 6.80 20.82
CA LYS A 591 3.60 7.27 20.75
C LYS A 591 4.08 7.19 19.30
N GLY A 592 4.09 8.34 18.62
CA GLY A 592 4.62 8.49 17.26
C GLY A 592 3.69 8.08 16.12
N GLY A 593 2.43 7.68 16.39
CA GLY A 593 1.47 7.35 15.34
C GLY A 593 2.00 6.31 14.35
N MET A 594 1.62 6.41 13.09
CA MET A 594 2.03 5.50 12.01
C MET A 594 3.52 5.52 11.68
N GLN A 595 4.29 6.51 12.18
CA GLN A 595 5.76 6.46 12.13
C GLN A 595 6.35 5.22 12.81
N ASN A 596 5.63 4.65 13.76
CA ASN A 596 6.03 3.47 14.51
C ASN A 596 5.30 2.20 14.06
N CYS A 597 4.62 2.21 12.92
CA CYS A 597 3.87 1.07 12.41
C CYS A 597 4.68 -0.25 12.44
N GLN A 598 5.90 -0.25 11.90
CA GLN A 598 6.77 -1.43 11.90
C GLN A 598 7.22 -1.83 13.32
N LEU A 599 7.48 -0.85 14.18
CA LEU A 599 7.82 -1.12 15.58
C LEU A 599 6.60 -1.68 16.35
N GLU A 600 5.40 -1.22 16.03
CA GLU A 600 4.17 -1.72 16.65
C GLU A 600 3.90 -3.18 16.26
N MET A 601 4.17 -3.58 15.01
CA MET A 601 4.17 -5.00 14.61
C MET A 601 5.12 -5.84 15.45
N LYS A 602 6.34 -5.35 15.66
CA LYS A 602 7.34 -6.03 16.49
C LYS A 602 6.86 -6.19 17.93
N LYS A 603 6.34 -5.13 18.53
CA LYS A 603 5.81 -5.16 19.90
C LYS A 603 4.59 -6.09 20.03
N ALA A 604 3.72 -6.13 19.02
CA ALA A 604 2.59 -7.06 19.00
C ALA A 604 3.05 -8.51 19.08
N VAL A 605 4.11 -8.86 18.35
CA VAL A 605 4.70 -10.20 18.39
C VAL A 605 5.40 -10.46 19.73
N GLU A 606 6.20 -9.52 20.24
CA GLU A 606 6.88 -9.65 21.52
C GLU A 606 5.90 -9.80 22.70
N ALA A 607 4.74 -9.12 22.63
CA ALA A 607 3.68 -9.20 23.65
C ALA A 607 2.76 -10.42 23.50
N GLY A 608 2.92 -11.24 22.49
CA GLY A 608 2.03 -12.37 22.21
C GLY A 608 0.64 -11.99 21.69
N TYR A 609 0.48 -10.70 21.34
CA TYR A 609 -0.73 -10.22 20.70
C TYR A 609 -0.88 -10.78 19.28
N TRP A 610 0.23 -10.95 18.56
CA TRP A 610 0.31 -11.56 17.24
C TRP A 610 1.37 -12.67 17.24
N ASN A 611 1.05 -13.84 16.64
CA ASN A 611 1.98 -14.95 16.52
C ASN A 611 2.36 -15.14 15.05
N MET A 612 3.65 -15.24 14.76
CA MET A 612 4.12 -15.54 13.41
C MET A 612 4.39 -17.03 13.26
N PHE A 613 3.86 -17.62 12.20
CA PHE A 613 4.05 -19.04 11.90
C PHE A 613 3.77 -19.32 10.42
N ARG A 614 4.22 -20.50 9.97
CA ARG A 614 3.92 -21.03 8.64
C ARG A 614 3.47 -22.49 8.79
N PHE A 615 2.37 -22.82 8.12
CA PHE A 615 1.90 -24.17 7.92
C PHE A 615 2.06 -24.51 6.46
N ASN A 616 3.00 -25.41 6.14
CA ASN A 616 3.26 -25.86 4.79
C ASN A 616 2.90 -27.35 4.65
N PRO A 617 1.78 -27.69 3.99
CA PRO A 617 1.37 -29.09 3.80
C PRO A 617 2.37 -29.95 3.02
N ALA A 618 3.16 -29.32 2.13
CA ALA A 618 4.15 -29.99 1.30
C ALA A 618 5.53 -30.15 1.97
N ALA A 619 5.71 -29.66 3.19
CA ALA A 619 6.99 -29.78 3.88
C ALA A 619 7.32 -31.24 4.22
N GLU A 620 8.57 -31.63 3.93
CA GLU A 620 9.15 -32.87 4.44
C GLU A 620 9.48 -32.68 5.94
N GLY A 621 8.75 -33.33 6.83
CA GLY A 621 8.86 -33.19 8.29
C GLY A 621 7.83 -32.22 8.88
N ALA A 622 8.24 -31.38 9.82
CA ALA A 622 7.30 -30.50 10.56
C ALA A 622 6.54 -29.55 9.61
N LYS A 623 5.24 -29.78 9.46
CA LYS A 623 4.36 -28.96 8.61
C LYS A 623 4.05 -27.60 9.22
N LEU A 624 4.00 -27.49 10.55
CA LEU A 624 3.77 -26.22 11.26
C LEU A 624 5.04 -25.74 11.94
N THR A 625 5.54 -24.59 11.49
CA THR A 625 6.71 -23.91 12.06
C THR A 625 6.28 -22.62 12.75
N ILE A 626 6.54 -22.50 14.05
CA ILE A 626 6.37 -21.26 14.80
C ILE A 626 7.61 -20.39 14.56
N ASP A 627 7.45 -19.27 13.89
CA ASP A 627 8.54 -18.36 13.53
C ASP A 627 8.82 -17.31 14.61
N SER A 628 7.82 -16.94 15.41
CA SER A 628 8.00 -16.04 16.54
C SER A 628 8.53 -16.77 17.77
N LYS A 629 9.37 -16.07 18.55
CA LYS A 629 9.80 -16.54 19.87
C LYS A 629 8.61 -16.55 20.84
N ALA A 630 8.76 -17.30 21.94
CA ALA A 630 7.80 -17.21 23.05
C ALA A 630 7.64 -15.76 23.51
N PRO A 631 6.40 -15.31 23.77
CA PRO A 631 6.14 -13.95 24.20
C PRO A 631 6.88 -13.59 25.48
N THR A 632 7.52 -12.42 25.50
CA THR A 632 8.27 -11.90 26.65
C THR A 632 7.88 -10.45 26.98
N GLY A 633 7.06 -9.83 26.13
CA GLY A 633 6.61 -8.45 26.28
C GLY A 633 5.42 -8.30 27.21
N ASP A 634 5.17 -7.07 27.63
CA ASP A 634 4.00 -6.69 28.44
C ASP A 634 2.78 -6.48 27.54
N TYR A 635 1.84 -7.41 27.59
CA TYR A 635 0.60 -7.38 26.81
C TYR A 635 -0.25 -6.14 27.11
N GLN A 636 -0.38 -5.79 28.42
CA GLN A 636 -1.18 -4.64 28.85
C GLN A 636 -0.56 -3.32 28.38
N ALA A 637 0.76 -3.20 28.48
CA ALA A 637 1.49 -2.03 27.99
C ALA A 637 1.34 -1.89 26.46
N PHE A 638 1.36 -2.99 25.71
CA PHE A 638 1.15 -2.99 24.26
C PHE A 638 -0.25 -2.48 23.89
N ILE A 639 -1.32 -3.13 24.37
CA ILE A 639 -2.69 -2.74 23.99
C ILE A 639 -3.04 -1.31 24.43
N THR A 640 -2.58 -0.86 25.61
CA THR A 640 -2.86 0.49 26.11
C THR A 640 -2.09 1.59 25.40
N ASN A 641 -1.06 1.24 24.60
CA ASN A 641 -0.39 2.17 23.69
C ASN A 641 -1.27 2.56 22.49
N GLU A 642 -2.33 1.83 22.20
CA GLU A 642 -3.25 2.11 21.11
C GLU A 642 -4.55 2.75 21.62
N ALA A 643 -5.03 3.79 20.90
CA ALA A 643 -6.24 4.51 21.29
C ALA A 643 -7.49 3.62 21.25
N ARG A 644 -7.52 2.63 20.36
CA ARG A 644 -8.63 1.67 20.25
C ARG A 644 -8.85 0.84 21.52
N TYR A 645 -7.87 0.73 22.41
CA TYR A 645 -8.01 0.11 23.73
C TYR A 645 -8.07 1.15 24.86
N SER A 646 -7.18 2.13 24.84
CA SER A 646 -7.11 3.10 25.92
C SER A 646 -8.37 3.97 26.08
N ARG A 647 -9.15 4.13 25.01
CA ARG A 647 -10.47 4.79 25.08
C ARG A 647 -11.45 4.00 25.94
N LEU A 648 -11.38 2.66 25.93
CA LEU A 648 -12.20 1.82 26.80
C LEU A 648 -11.88 2.08 28.27
N ALA A 649 -10.59 2.13 28.61
CA ALA A 649 -10.15 2.41 29.98
C ALA A 649 -10.59 3.79 30.49
N GLN A 650 -10.70 4.78 29.59
CA GLN A 650 -11.20 6.11 29.92
C GLN A 650 -12.71 6.17 30.10
N SER A 651 -13.46 5.48 29.23
CA SER A 651 -14.93 5.58 29.17
C SER A 651 -15.62 4.55 30.08
N PHE A 652 -15.03 3.37 30.24
CA PHE A 652 -15.57 2.24 31.00
C PHE A 652 -14.46 1.56 31.82
N PRO A 653 -13.93 2.18 32.89
CA PRO A 653 -12.74 1.70 33.61
C PRO A 653 -12.86 0.27 34.15
N GLU A 654 -13.99 -0.08 34.80
CA GLU A 654 -14.15 -1.42 35.37
C GLU A 654 -14.29 -2.48 34.28
N ARG A 655 -15.06 -2.19 33.24
CA ARG A 655 -15.19 -3.07 32.08
C ARG A 655 -13.88 -3.27 31.34
N SER A 656 -13.03 -2.25 31.27
CA SER A 656 -11.73 -2.35 30.63
C SER A 656 -10.79 -3.31 31.37
N LYS A 657 -10.79 -3.29 32.70
CA LYS A 657 -10.01 -4.23 33.53
C LYS A 657 -10.40 -5.68 33.25
N GLU A 658 -11.71 -5.95 33.22
CA GLU A 658 -12.23 -7.28 32.91
C GLU A 658 -11.84 -7.73 31.50
N LEU A 659 -12.13 -6.90 30.50
CA LEU A 659 -11.90 -7.27 29.10
C LEU A 659 -10.40 -7.36 28.75
N PHE A 660 -9.56 -6.52 29.31
CA PHE A 660 -8.11 -6.57 29.05
C PHE A 660 -7.46 -7.80 29.69
N ALA A 661 -7.89 -8.18 30.91
CA ALA A 661 -7.44 -9.43 31.53
C ALA A 661 -7.86 -10.65 30.69
N LYS A 662 -9.12 -10.68 30.24
CA LYS A 662 -9.64 -11.73 29.35
C LYS A 662 -8.91 -11.76 28.00
N ALA A 663 -8.55 -10.60 27.44
CA ALA A 663 -7.81 -10.51 26.18
C ALA A 663 -6.39 -11.09 26.32
N GLU A 664 -5.71 -10.79 27.43
CA GLU A 664 -4.38 -11.32 27.72
C GLU A 664 -4.39 -12.83 27.93
N GLU A 665 -5.36 -13.35 28.68
CA GLU A 665 -5.52 -14.79 28.89
C GLU A 665 -5.78 -15.51 27.55
N ALA A 666 -6.71 -15.00 26.74
CA ALA A 666 -6.99 -15.54 25.41
C ALA A 666 -5.77 -15.51 24.47
N ALA A 667 -4.89 -14.52 24.62
CA ALA A 667 -3.64 -14.47 23.86
C ALA A 667 -2.65 -15.57 24.31
N LYS A 668 -2.52 -15.82 25.61
CA LYS A 668 -1.72 -16.91 26.17
C LYS A 668 -2.23 -18.27 25.72
N GLU A 669 -3.53 -18.52 25.86
CA GLU A 669 -4.18 -19.77 25.42
C GLU A 669 -3.97 -20.01 23.91
N ARG A 670 -4.07 -18.95 23.08
CA ARG A 670 -3.83 -19.04 21.63
C ARG A 670 -2.41 -19.48 21.32
N TYR A 671 -1.41 -18.89 22.00
CA TYR A 671 -0.02 -19.28 21.85
C TYR A 671 0.23 -20.73 22.30
N GLU A 672 -0.27 -21.12 23.45
CA GLU A 672 -0.15 -22.51 23.96
C GLU A 672 -0.81 -23.52 23.03
N ARG A 673 -1.97 -23.18 22.47
CA ARG A 673 -2.65 -24.01 21.47
C ARG A 673 -1.80 -24.15 20.21
N LEU A 674 -1.21 -23.06 19.73
CA LEU A 674 -0.32 -23.08 18.56
C LEU A 674 0.90 -23.99 18.80
N VAL A 675 1.50 -23.95 20.00
CA VAL A 675 2.62 -24.82 20.37
C VAL A 675 2.19 -26.29 20.35
N LYS A 676 1.02 -26.63 20.91
CA LYS A 676 0.47 -28.00 20.88
C LYS A 676 0.17 -28.46 19.45
N MET A 677 -0.37 -27.58 18.62
CA MET A 677 -0.61 -27.89 17.20
C MET A 677 0.71 -28.15 16.47
N ALA A 678 1.76 -27.36 16.72
CA ALA A 678 3.07 -27.60 16.12
C ALA A 678 3.67 -28.96 16.51
N GLU A 679 3.36 -29.45 17.71
CA GLU A 679 3.75 -30.80 18.12
C GLU A 679 2.97 -31.90 17.37
N LEU A 680 1.68 -31.67 17.09
CA LEU A 680 0.87 -32.61 16.31
C LEU A 680 1.30 -32.73 14.85
N TYR A 681 1.91 -31.69 14.31
CA TYR A 681 2.35 -31.61 12.90
C TYR A 681 3.86 -31.86 12.72
N LYS A 682 4.52 -32.52 13.68
CA LYS A 682 5.96 -32.83 13.62
C LYS A 682 6.31 -34.03 12.75
N ASP A 683 5.38 -34.93 12.51
CA ASP A 683 5.60 -36.22 11.82
C ASP A 683 5.06 -36.21 10.40
#